data_40ae232d5b20ef305e6d8f421ebebc4a
#
_entry.id   40ae232d5b20ef305e6d8f421ebebc4a
#
_cell.length_a   1.000
_cell.length_b   1.000
_cell.length_c   1.000
_cell.angle_alpha   90.00
_cell.angle_beta   90.00
_cell.angle_gamma   90.00
#
_symmetry.space_group_name_H-M   'P 1'
#
loop_
_entity.id
_entity.type
_entity.pdbx_description
1 polymer ?
#
loop_
_entity_poly.entity_id
_entity_poly.type
_entity_poly.pdbx_seq_one_letter_code
_entity_poly.pdbx_strand_id
1 'polypeptide(L)'
;MRSLEPDNQQPVTSLRRLATAVTLWLLTIPGTTCAQSDDARYLNELRSRRFFSLAAQYCRDELATEKQSSRQTDLAMELSRTLVEHGKFLPTSERETMWQSADKVLFDQSGRSPEDELKVRLQAQRAINEAHQATFLRWQSQVTPQDNYLKELALLRIMKAQKTLASAANRAKNAGGNSPFHRDRLRNTLDYHQGQAIMDQARLEEPQSAERLSLAAKAETIVKRLASTAVDNSTRVEARVLFAECCRERGDGRRAVSALDGALKLAASDEDRDRIMAERIRVMLYEQRPDEATKQLIGYRKSRGSLSGELHFLRMQSLAAMWELARAGKNEQLGDELIRQMEVGSEYTRQEVGGYWSFRCDQLFNRTRELATLGSQLAKLKQQAERDFAAGKHEAAANNFGLAAEEALRKEKPEVAAKLFFQQGSLLVQTKDLSAAATAFHRATTAGELKDSSDAHLMQTWCLGRLYLQNSTKEHREAYTTSLNEHRNLYKSGPTFGEATHMLASLEESRLQNTKAIELYKQIPLRHPRYKSSNAAVARCYANVLNRLKGLNNPQLLAEWLPRAATDITPRLQELPPPPQPLDIDQTETAIYGASIMLMQSAPEYKVASGYLRRGTESLKQLKPSPKTVRLNAVAERWRLVTAIAGGRTEDAMQWVNSLQGRNGPELLALVESLDNITNNDRQSRLTVSAVRLRVGELALSRSKELTPAQQLKLSTWMVGTYFDSGKRPQALQQAEQTISTSRDPEALSKVSGLVQTLKTKEGQTLARRGWKKLQSTAKVGSPTWLNARLHIAECTLGLGEVTECRKLLRVTKLLYPELGGPQLKAAFKSLELSLPVEP
;
A
#
# COMPACT_ATOMS: atom_id res chain seq x y z
N MET A 1 4.02 -10.40 12.08
CA MET A 1 3.56 -11.69 12.64
C MET A 1 4.42 -12.79 12.05
N ARG A 2 5.40 -13.26 12.81
CA ARG A 2 6.25 -14.39 12.41
C ARG A 2 5.60 -15.66 12.93
N SER A 3 5.39 -16.60 12.02
CA SER A 3 4.96 -17.97 12.28
C SER A 3 5.99 -18.69 13.18
N LEU A 4 5.52 -19.16 14.32
CA LEU A 4 6.19 -20.21 15.08
C LEU A 4 5.53 -21.54 14.73
N GLU A 5 6.11 -22.26 13.81
CA GLU A 5 5.89 -23.69 13.64
C GLU A 5 6.76 -24.44 14.67
N PRO A 6 6.22 -25.36 15.42
CA PRO A 6 7.05 -26.34 16.09
C PRO A 6 7.26 -27.55 15.18
N ASP A 7 8.51 -27.73 14.80
CA ASP A 7 9.06 -28.94 14.21
C ASP A 7 8.87 -30.11 15.19
N ASN A 8 8.07 -31.10 14.83
CA ASN A 8 7.92 -32.31 15.63
C ASN A 8 7.81 -33.55 14.73
N GLN A 9 8.94 -33.88 14.08
CA GLN A 9 9.17 -35.23 13.59
C GLN A 9 9.84 -36.06 14.69
N GLN A 10 9.06 -36.87 15.38
CA GLN A 10 9.57 -38.03 16.14
C GLN A 10 8.85 -39.34 15.73
N PRO A 11 9.57 -40.46 15.72
CA PRO A 11 9.20 -41.61 14.92
C PRO A 11 8.06 -42.47 15.51
N VAL A 12 7.19 -42.91 14.61
CA VAL A 12 5.93 -43.65 14.80
C VAL A 12 6.05 -45.01 15.54
N THR A 13 7.24 -45.43 15.92
CA THR A 13 7.48 -46.79 16.48
C THR A 13 7.23 -46.92 17.99
N SER A 14 7.10 -45.82 18.76
CA SER A 14 6.87 -45.89 20.21
C SER A 14 5.35 -45.88 20.61
N LEU A 15 4.45 -45.45 19.69
CA LEU A 15 3.01 -45.33 19.96
C LEU A 15 2.23 -46.66 19.95
N ARG A 16 2.74 -47.69 19.26
CA ARG A 16 2.11 -49.01 19.26
C ARG A 16 2.17 -49.77 20.62
N ARG A 17 3.16 -49.43 21.46
CA ARG A 17 3.30 -50.08 22.79
C ARG A 17 2.47 -49.42 23.89
N LEU A 18 2.02 -48.18 23.72
CA LEU A 18 1.15 -47.47 24.67
C LEU A 18 -0.33 -47.83 24.44
N ALA A 19 -0.75 -48.14 23.23
CA ALA A 19 -2.12 -48.53 22.93
C ALA A 19 -2.51 -49.88 23.55
N THR A 20 -1.58 -50.83 23.68
CA THR A 20 -1.82 -52.16 24.30
C THR A 20 -1.85 -52.12 25.84
N ALA A 21 -1.24 -51.14 26.50
CA ALA A 21 -1.24 -51.07 27.96
C ALA A 21 -2.50 -50.41 28.56
N VAL A 22 -3.19 -49.56 27.77
CA VAL A 22 -4.46 -48.88 28.23
C VAL A 22 -5.68 -49.78 28.10
N THR A 23 -5.66 -50.82 27.25
CA THR A 23 -6.77 -51.74 27.03
C THR A 23 -6.96 -52.77 28.16
N LEU A 24 -5.93 -52.98 29.03
CA LEU A 24 -5.98 -53.98 30.10
C LEU A 24 -6.50 -53.46 31.46
N TRP A 25 -6.75 -52.15 31.63
CA TRP A 25 -7.11 -51.57 32.94
C TRP A 25 -8.58 -51.16 33.10
N LEU A 26 -9.44 -51.49 32.13
CA LEU A 26 -10.88 -51.06 32.11
C LEU A 26 -11.90 -52.22 32.33
N LEU A 27 -11.45 -53.37 32.81
CA LEU A 27 -12.32 -54.56 32.88
C LEU A 27 -12.96 -54.88 34.26
N THR A 28 -12.96 -53.98 35.24
CA THR A 28 -13.68 -54.28 36.51
C THR A 28 -14.36 -53.04 37.08
N ILE A 29 -15.60 -52.79 36.72
CA ILE A 29 -16.64 -52.17 37.59
C ILE A 29 -18.01 -52.48 36.97
N PRO A 30 -18.92 -53.20 37.63
CA PRO A 30 -20.33 -53.38 37.19
C PRO A 30 -21.20 -52.26 37.82
N GLY A 31 -21.75 -51.41 37.01
CA GLY A 31 -22.72 -50.42 37.47
C GLY A 31 -23.64 -50.04 36.33
N THR A 32 -24.86 -50.48 36.35
CA THR A 32 -25.97 -50.26 35.41
C THR A 32 -26.29 -48.78 35.25
N THR A 33 -25.80 -48.12 34.16
CA THR A 33 -26.33 -46.88 33.66
C THR A 33 -26.42 -47.01 32.15
N CYS A 34 -27.50 -46.48 31.54
CA CYS A 34 -27.76 -46.51 30.10
C CYS A 34 -26.49 -46.36 29.26
N ALA A 35 -26.07 -47.44 28.57
CA ALA A 35 -24.82 -47.54 27.84
C ALA A 35 -24.79 -46.57 26.63
N GLN A 36 -24.05 -45.49 26.74
CA GLN A 36 -23.31 -45.03 25.56
C GLN A 36 -22.44 -46.21 25.09
N SER A 37 -22.42 -46.51 23.78
CA SER A 37 -21.53 -47.53 23.27
C SER A 37 -20.09 -47.20 23.74
N ASP A 38 -19.31 -48.22 24.07
CA ASP A 38 -17.93 -48.06 24.53
C ASP A 38 -17.12 -47.19 23.55
N ASP A 39 -17.44 -47.29 22.24
CA ASP A 39 -16.87 -46.42 21.17
C ASP A 39 -17.17 -44.95 21.39
N ALA A 40 -18.41 -44.56 21.70
CA ALA A 40 -18.75 -43.14 21.90
C ALA A 40 -18.04 -42.51 23.11
N ARG A 41 -17.85 -43.29 24.18
CA ARG A 41 -17.11 -42.87 25.37
C ARG A 41 -15.62 -42.72 25.08
N TYR A 42 -15.04 -43.68 24.39
CA TYR A 42 -13.63 -43.60 23.95
C TYR A 42 -13.36 -42.42 23.02
N LEU A 43 -14.21 -42.22 22.02
CA LEU A 43 -14.06 -41.10 21.08
C LEU A 43 -14.27 -39.74 21.73
N ASN A 44 -15.18 -39.62 22.71
CA ASN A 44 -15.31 -38.40 23.50
C ASN A 44 -14.04 -38.07 24.26
N GLU A 45 -13.38 -39.08 24.87
CA GLU A 45 -12.12 -38.91 25.58
C GLU A 45 -10.99 -38.48 24.65
N LEU A 46 -10.87 -39.04 23.45
CA LEU A 46 -9.91 -38.62 22.44
C LEU A 46 -10.15 -37.17 21.98
N ARG A 47 -11.42 -36.78 21.73
CA ARG A 47 -11.78 -35.42 21.33
C ARG A 47 -11.49 -34.38 22.42
N SER A 48 -11.77 -34.74 23.69
CA SER A 48 -11.48 -33.85 24.84
C SER A 48 -10.00 -33.53 24.97
N ARG A 49 -9.13 -34.50 24.64
CA ARG A 49 -7.68 -34.37 24.61
C ARG A 49 -7.15 -33.82 23.28
N ARG A 50 -8.00 -33.44 22.35
CA ARG A 50 -7.67 -32.94 21.01
C ARG A 50 -6.96 -33.95 20.09
N PHE A 51 -7.07 -35.25 20.35
CA PHE A 51 -6.51 -36.30 19.50
C PHE A 51 -7.46 -36.60 18.32
N PHE A 52 -7.85 -35.56 17.57
CA PHE A 52 -8.86 -35.66 16.49
C PHE A 52 -8.43 -36.58 15.36
N SER A 53 -7.19 -36.56 14.97
CA SER A 53 -6.68 -37.45 13.90
C SER A 53 -6.79 -38.91 14.29
N LEU A 54 -6.47 -39.27 15.55
CA LEU A 54 -6.58 -40.62 16.06
C LEU A 54 -8.07 -41.07 16.15
N ALA A 55 -8.95 -40.18 16.65
CA ALA A 55 -10.38 -40.46 16.71
C ALA A 55 -10.97 -40.65 15.31
N ALA A 56 -10.58 -39.84 14.34
CA ALA A 56 -11.05 -39.97 12.96
C ALA A 56 -10.52 -41.23 12.28
N GLN A 57 -9.27 -41.59 12.54
CA GLN A 57 -8.66 -42.82 12.02
C GLN A 57 -9.38 -44.07 12.57
N TYR A 58 -9.59 -44.10 13.90
CA TYR A 58 -10.37 -45.20 14.55
C TYR A 58 -11.73 -45.36 13.86
N CYS A 59 -12.50 -44.31 13.70
CA CYS A 59 -13.81 -44.41 13.05
C CYS A 59 -13.71 -44.93 11.61
N ARG A 60 -12.67 -44.56 10.85
CA ARG A 60 -12.49 -45.05 9.46
C ARG A 60 -12.13 -46.54 9.41
N ASP A 61 -11.24 -46.95 10.28
CA ASP A 61 -10.79 -48.38 10.35
C ASP A 61 -11.94 -49.28 10.75
N GLU A 62 -12.74 -48.92 11.77
CA GLU A 62 -13.94 -49.63 12.18
C GLU A 62 -15.04 -49.60 11.07
N LEU A 63 -15.26 -48.45 10.41
CA LEU A 63 -16.21 -48.34 9.30
C LEU A 63 -15.87 -49.25 8.12
N ALA A 64 -14.57 -49.49 7.87
CA ALA A 64 -14.10 -50.31 6.76
C ALA A 64 -14.37 -51.83 7.00
N THR A 65 -14.45 -52.26 8.26
CA THR A 65 -14.61 -53.68 8.64
C THR A 65 -15.99 -54.03 9.12
N GLU A 66 -16.77 -53.04 9.58
CA GLU A 66 -18.11 -53.26 10.13
C GLU A 66 -19.14 -53.65 9.05
N LYS A 67 -19.97 -54.65 9.36
CA LYS A 67 -21.00 -55.19 8.46
C LYS A 67 -22.40 -54.74 8.84
N GLN A 68 -22.61 -54.38 10.10
CA GLN A 68 -23.95 -54.04 10.64
C GLN A 68 -24.29 -52.58 10.28
N SER A 69 -25.34 -52.36 9.49
CA SER A 69 -25.75 -51.03 9.00
C SER A 69 -26.03 -50.01 10.12
N SER A 70 -26.57 -50.45 11.26
CA SER A 70 -26.79 -49.54 12.41
C SER A 70 -25.48 -49.05 13.00
N ARG A 71 -24.53 -49.96 13.25
CA ARG A 71 -23.20 -49.57 13.78
C ARG A 71 -22.36 -48.76 12.77
N GLN A 72 -22.43 -49.08 11.48
CA GLN A 72 -21.86 -48.22 10.43
C GLN A 72 -22.43 -46.79 10.49
N THR A 73 -23.74 -46.67 10.73
CA THR A 73 -24.39 -45.35 10.88
C THR A 73 -23.86 -44.63 12.12
N ASP A 74 -23.70 -45.28 13.26
CA ASP A 74 -23.17 -44.70 14.47
C ASP A 74 -21.70 -44.24 14.29
N LEU A 75 -20.86 -45.09 13.69
CA LEU A 75 -19.46 -44.75 13.39
C LEU A 75 -19.35 -43.58 12.40
N ALA A 76 -20.21 -43.51 11.39
CA ALA A 76 -20.25 -42.40 10.44
C ALA A 76 -20.67 -41.09 11.13
N MET A 77 -21.62 -41.14 12.05
CA MET A 77 -22.03 -39.98 12.84
C MET A 77 -20.89 -39.50 13.75
N GLU A 78 -20.19 -40.42 14.43
CA GLU A 78 -19.05 -40.10 15.29
C GLU A 78 -17.83 -39.55 14.48
N LEU A 79 -17.55 -40.12 13.31
CA LEU A 79 -16.53 -39.59 12.39
C LEU A 79 -16.88 -38.15 11.96
N SER A 80 -18.12 -37.94 11.51
CA SER A 80 -18.58 -36.63 11.09
C SER A 80 -18.49 -35.59 12.23
N ARG A 81 -18.91 -35.97 13.45
CA ARG A 81 -18.76 -35.12 14.64
C ARG A 81 -17.30 -34.79 14.94
N THR A 82 -16.40 -35.77 14.85
CA THR A 82 -14.95 -35.60 15.07
C THR A 82 -14.37 -34.62 14.06
N LEU A 83 -14.74 -34.69 12.79
CA LEU A 83 -14.30 -33.79 11.74
C LEU A 83 -14.80 -32.34 11.95
N VAL A 84 -16.05 -32.19 12.42
CA VAL A 84 -16.60 -30.86 12.77
C VAL A 84 -15.83 -30.22 13.92
N GLU A 85 -15.58 -31.02 14.99
CA GLU A 85 -14.80 -30.52 16.14
C GLU A 85 -13.36 -30.22 15.78
N HIS A 86 -12.68 -31.05 14.97
CA HIS A 86 -11.35 -30.79 14.47
C HIS A 86 -11.29 -29.48 13.68
N GLY A 87 -12.25 -29.24 12.80
CA GLY A 87 -12.32 -28.03 11.99
C GLY A 87 -12.30 -26.74 12.80
N LYS A 88 -12.79 -26.74 14.07
CA LYS A 88 -12.75 -25.56 14.95
C LYS A 88 -11.32 -25.08 15.28
N PHE A 89 -10.31 -25.95 15.16
CA PHE A 89 -8.90 -25.68 15.47
C PHE A 89 -8.04 -25.41 14.22
N LEU A 90 -8.63 -25.45 13.03
CA LEU A 90 -7.93 -25.27 11.77
C LEU A 90 -8.11 -23.83 11.20
N PRO A 91 -7.17 -23.36 10.34
CA PRO A 91 -7.36 -22.15 9.55
C PRO A 91 -8.63 -22.20 8.69
N THR A 92 -9.16 -21.04 8.29
CA THR A 92 -10.47 -20.95 7.63
C THR A 92 -10.61 -21.83 6.38
N SER A 93 -9.58 -21.87 5.51
CA SER A 93 -9.61 -22.70 4.29
C SER A 93 -9.65 -24.20 4.58
N GLU A 94 -8.83 -24.65 5.51
CA GLU A 94 -8.77 -26.06 5.92
C GLU A 94 -10.01 -26.49 6.70
N ARG A 95 -10.56 -25.58 7.51
CA ARG A 95 -11.81 -25.77 8.25
C ARG A 95 -12.99 -26.09 7.35
N GLU A 96 -13.20 -25.26 6.31
CA GLU A 96 -14.30 -25.49 5.37
C GLU A 96 -14.16 -26.84 4.65
N THR A 97 -12.95 -27.21 4.26
CA THR A 97 -12.66 -28.53 3.69
C THR A 97 -12.97 -29.66 4.66
N MET A 98 -12.63 -29.49 5.94
CA MET A 98 -12.90 -30.47 6.99
C MET A 98 -14.41 -30.62 7.24
N TRP A 99 -15.15 -29.52 7.26
CA TRP A 99 -16.61 -29.53 7.42
C TRP A 99 -17.35 -30.14 6.22
N GLN A 100 -16.85 -29.87 5.00
CA GLN A 100 -17.36 -30.54 3.78
C GLN A 100 -17.09 -32.04 3.82
N SER A 101 -15.93 -32.47 4.32
CA SER A 101 -15.61 -33.88 4.53
C SER A 101 -16.55 -34.54 5.54
N ALA A 102 -16.92 -33.85 6.61
CA ALA A 102 -17.91 -34.31 7.57
C ALA A 102 -19.29 -34.51 6.95
N ASP A 103 -19.74 -33.57 6.15
CA ASP A 103 -21.00 -33.64 5.39
C ASP A 103 -21.01 -34.82 4.40
N LYS A 104 -19.86 -34.99 3.68
CA LYS A 104 -19.69 -36.09 2.72
C LYS A 104 -19.79 -37.45 3.35
N VAL A 105 -19.18 -37.66 4.52
CA VAL A 105 -19.27 -38.93 5.26
C VAL A 105 -20.73 -39.30 5.54
N LEU A 106 -21.56 -38.36 6.00
CA LEU A 106 -22.97 -38.59 6.29
C LEU A 106 -23.79 -38.82 5.02
N PHE A 107 -23.49 -38.10 3.96
CA PHE A 107 -24.14 -38.25 2.66
C PHE A 107 -23.88 -39.63 2.05
N ASP A 108 -22.59 -40.01 1.97
CA ASP A 108 -22.17 -41.32 1.40
C ASP A 108 -22.79 -42.50 2.19
N GLN A 109 -22.82 -42.42 3.54
CA GLN A 109 -23.44 -43.43 4.37
C GLN A 109 -24.95 -43.47 4.20
N SER A 110 -25.61 -42.30 4.03
CA SER A 110 -27.06 -42.26 3.77
C SER A 110 -27.44 -42.95 2.45
N GLY A 111 -26.58 -42.86 1.41
CA GLY A 111 -26.77 -43.58 0.15
C GLY A 111 -26.60 -45.07 0.26
N ARG A 112 -25.82 -45.56 1.24
CA ARG A 112 -25.60 -47.02 1.47
C ARG A 112 -26.59 -47.64 2.45
N SER A 113 -27.27 -46.85 3.27
CA SER A 113 -28.19 -47.30 4.29
C SER A 113 -29.53 -47.77 3.68
N PRO A 114 -29.98 -49.00 3.89
CA PRO A 114 -31.22 -49.50 3.31
C PRO A 114 -32.47 -48.97 4.05
N GLU A 115 -32.36 -48.68 5.32
CA GLU A 115 -33.45 -48.33 6.21
C GLU A 115 -33.69 -46.84 6.30
N ASP A 116 -34.94 -46.38 6.17
CA ASP A 116 -35.30 -44.95 6.26
C ASP A 116 -34.98 -44.35 7.63
N GLU A 117 -35.07 -45.16 8.67
CA GLU A 117 -34.71 -44.79 10.04
C GLU A 117 -33.25 -44.32 10.13
N LEU A 118 -32.32 -45.11 9.56
CA LEU A 118 -30.89 -44.78 9.59
C LEU A 118 -30.59 -43.52 8.79
N LYS A 119 -31.27 -43.32 7.65
CA LYS A 119 -31.20 -42.10 6.85
C LYS A 119 -31.66 -40.88 7.65
N VAL A 120 -32.73 -40.99 8.40
CA VAL A 120 -33.25 -39.89 9.24
C VAL A 120 -32.25 -39.55 10.34
N ARG A 121 -31.59 -40.54 10.98
CA ARG A 121 -30.54 -40.30 11.97
C ARG A 121 -29.32 -39.57 11.38
N LEU A 122 -28.87 -39.98 10.19
CA LEU A 122 -27.75 -39.29 9.47
C LEU A 122 -28.11 -37.86 9.10
N GLN A 123 -29.32 -37.60 8.64
CA GLN A 123 -29.80 -36.25 8.32
C GLN A 123 -29.92 -35.38 9.59
N ALA A 124 -30.38 -35.96 10.71
CA ALA A 124 -30.42 -35.29 11.99
C ALA A 124 -29.01 -34.88 12.45
N GLN A 125 -28.02 -35.79 12.36
CA GLN A 125 -26.63 -35.50 12.71
C GLN A 125 -26.05 -34.38 11.82
N ARG A 126 -26.38 -34.38 10.51
CA ARG A 126 -25.98 -33.31 9.60
C ARG A 126 -26.52 -31.95 10.05
N ALA A 127 -27.81 -31.89 10.42
CA ALA A 127 -28.42 -30.64 10.89
C ALA A 127 -27.79 -30.14 12.22
N ILE A 128 -27.48 -31.07 13.13
CA ILE A 128 -26.78 -30.77 14.39
C ILE A 128 -25.37 -30.26 14.11
N ASN A 129 -24.65 -30.87 13.16
CA ASN A 129 -23.31 -30.40 12.75
C ASN A 129 -23.36 -28.98 12.20
N GLU A 130 -24.35 -28.65 11.38
CA GLU A 130 -24.54 -27.27 10.87
C GLU A 130 -24.81 -26.26 12.02
N ALA A 131 -25.57 -26.67 13.05
CA ALA A 131 -25.78 -25.84 14.24
C ALA A 131 -24.49 -25.61 15.02
N HIS A 132 -23.65 -26.63 15.21
CA HIS A 132 -22.36 -26.50 15.88
C HIS A 132 -21.40 -25.61 15.09
N GLN A 133 -21.36 -25.70 13.74
CA GLN A 133 -20.61 -24.82 12.88
C GLN A 133 -21.08 -23.36 13.01
N ALA A 134 -22.38 -23.14 13.02
CA ALA A 134 -22.98 -21.81 13.18
C ALA A 134 -22.65 -21.20 14.55
N THR A 135 -22.75 -21.96 15.63
CA THR A 135 -22.36 -21.53 17.00
C THR A 135 -20.88 -21.11 17.03
N PHE A 136 -20.00 -21.89 16.38
CA PHE A 136 -18.59 -21.58 16.33
C PHE A 136 -18.31 -20.25 15.57
N LEU A 137 -18.95 -20.03 14.41
CA LEU A 137 -18.81 -18.77 13.66
C LEU A 137 -19.35 -17.58 14.43
N ARG A 138 -20.44 -17.75 15.19
CA ARG A 138 -20.92 -16.72 16.12
C ARG A 138 -19.85 -16.40 17.20
N TRP A 139 -19.18 -17.40 17.75
CA TRP A 139 -18.09 -17.18 18.69
C TRP A 139 -16.95 -16.39 18.04
N GLN A 140 -16.58 -16.74 16.81
CA GLN A 140 -15.54 -15.99 16.08
C GLN A 140 -15.96 -14.53 15.85
N SER A 141 -17.19 -14.26 15.44
CA SER A 141 -17.67 -12.89 15.24
C SER A 141 -17.69 -12.07 16.54
N GLN A 142 -17.87 -12.72 17.71
CA GLN A 142 -17.76 -12.06 19.01
C GLN A 142 -16.31 -11.77 19.45
N VAL A 143 -15.35 -12.54 18.94
CA VAL A 143 -13.91 -12.35 19.17
C VAL A 143 -13.38 -11.19 18.32
N THR A 144 -13.91 -11.04 17.11
CA THR A 144 -13.53 -9.96 16.16
C THR A 144 -14.76 -9.12 15.79
N PRO A 145 -15.32 -8.34 16.74
CA PRO A 145 -16.56 -7.61 16.52
C PRO A 145 -16.48 -6.53 15.43
N GLN A 146 -15.26 -6.18 14.99
CA GLN A 146 -15.01 -5.26 13.88
C GLN A 146 -15.21 -5.91 12.51
N ASP A 147 -15.22 -7.25 12.44
CA ASP A 147 -15.34 -7.99 11.19
C ASP A 147 -16.83 -8.24 10.87
N ASN A 148 -17.43 -7.32 10.12
CA ASN A 148 -18.80 -7.43 9.67
C ASN A 148 -19.03 -8.68 8.80
N TYR A 149 -18.02 -9.11 8.02
CA TYR A 149 -18.12 -10.32 7.20
C TYR A 149 -18.31 -11.57 8.06
N LEU A 150 -17.60 -11.70 9.19
CA LEU A 150 -17.78 -12.83 10.10
C LEU A 150 -19.16 -12.82 10.77
N LYS A 151 -19.71 -11.63 11.10
CA LYS A 151 -21.07 -11.51 11.63
C LYS A 151 -22.12 -11.96 10.61
N GLU A 152 -22.00 -11.51 9.35
CA GLU A 152 -22.88 -11.89 8.25
C GLU A 152 -22.79 -13.40 7.96
N LEU A 153 -21.58 -13.94 7.90
CA LEU A 153 -21.32 -15.36 7.69
C LEU A 153 -21.94 -16.21 8.82
N ALA A 154 -21.80 -15.78 10.08
CA ALA A 154 -22.42 -16.42 11.22
C ALA A 154 -23.95 -16.42 11.10
N LEU A 155 -24.55 -15.29 10.76
CA LEU A 155 -25.99 -15.16 10.55
C LEU A 155 -26.52 -16.10 9.46
N LEU A 156 -25.85 -16.11 8.29
CA LEU A 156 -26.22 -17.01 7.18
C LEU A 156 -26.17 -18.49 7.59
N ARG A 157 -25.12 -18.89 8.31
CA ARG A 157 -24.99 -20.26 8.82
C ARG A 157 -26.05 -20.61 9.87
N ILE A 158 -26.39 -19.69 10.77
CA ILE A 158 -27.45 -19.87 11.76
C ILE A 158 -28.80 -20.05 11.06
N MET A 159 -29.15 -19.21 10.09
CA MET A 159 -30.39 -19.33 9.32
C MET A 159 -30.47 -20.65 8.56
N LYS A 160 -29.34 -21.08 7.95
CA LYS A 160 -29.24 -22.39 7.31
C LYS A 160 -29.47 -23.53 8.30
N ALA A 161 -28.80 -23.47 9.48
CA ALA A 161 -28.96 -24.47 10.53
C ALA A 161 -30.42 -24.55 11.04
N GLN A 162 -31.08 -23.42 11.25
CA GLN A 162 -32.51 -23.39 11.66
C GLN A 162 -33.40 -24.09 10.63
N LYS A 163 -33.17 -23.84 9.34
CA LYS A 163 -33.95 -24.48 8.25
C LYS A 163 -33.72 -25.99 8.18
N THR A 164 -32.47 -26.43 8.29
CA THR A 164 -32.12 -27.87 8.22
C THR A 164 -32.59 -28.62 9.46
N LEU A 165 -32.49 -28.03 10.66
CA LEU A 165 -33.01 -28.59 11.90
C LEU A 165 -34.55 -28.77 11.85
N ALA A 166 -35.29 -27.76 11.40
CA ALA A 166 -36.74 -27.85 11.24
C ALA A 166 -37.14 -28.95 10.25
N SER A 167 -36.42 -29.05 9.12
CA SER A 167 -36.66 -30.13 8.13
C SER A 167 -36.38 -31.52 8.72
N ALA A 168 -35.27 -31.68 9.43
CA ALA A 168 -34.89 -32.94 10.07
C ALA A 168 -35.91 -33.34 11.18
N ALA A 169 -36.40 -32.38 11.97
CA ALA A 169 -37.42 -32.62 13.00
C ALA A 169 -38.76 -33.09 12.40
N ASN A 170 -39.17 -32.49 11.26
CA ASN A 170 -40.39 -32.95 10.55
C ASN A 170 -40.24 -34.36 9.97
N ARG A 171 -39.08 -34.70 9.43
CA ARG A 171 -38.81 -36.08 8.94
C ARG A 171 -38.75 -37.07 10.09
N ALA A 172 -38.10 -36.74 11.22
CA ALA A 172 -38.07 -37.59 12.40
C ALA A 172 -39.47 -37.88 12.96
N LYS A 173 -40.43 -36.94 12.86
CA LYS A 173 -41.83 -37.13 13.25
C LYS A 173 -42.54 -38.18 12.42
N ASN A 174 -42.22 -38.23 11.10
CA ASN A 174 -42.93 -39.06 10.13
C ASN A 174 -42.20 -40.38 9.79
N ALA A 175 -41.04 -40.63 10.36
CA ALA A 175 -40.26 -41.85 10.11
C ALA A 175 -40.98 -43.09 10.67
N GLY A 176 -41.22 -44.07 9.80
CA GLY A 176 -41.69 -45.39 10.22
C GLY A 176 -40.54 -46.25 10.77
N GLY A 177 -40.86 -47.27 11.58
CA GLY A 177 -39.88 -48.25 12.03
C GLY A 177 -39.25 -48.04 13.42
N ASN A 178 -39.24 -46.84 13.94
CA ASN A 178 -38.67 -46.51 15.25
C ASN A 178 -39.65 -46.80 16.41
N SER A 179 -39.12 -47.22 17.54
CA SER A 179 -39.90 -47.16 18.78
C SER A 179 -40.29 -45.70 19.05
N PRO A 180 -41.47 -45.40 19.58
CA PRO A 180 -41.90 -44.05 19.95
C PRO A 180 -40.88 -43.34 20.80
N PHE A 181 -40.20 -44.04 21.68
CA PHE A 181 -39.13 -43.52 22.53
C PHE A 181 -37.92 -42.96 21.72
N HIS A 182 -37.43 -43.69 20.74
CA HIS A 182 -36.29 -43.23 19.91
C HIS A 182 -36.65 -42.06 19.02
N ARG A 183 -37.85 -42.03 18.44
CA ARG A 183 -38.36 -40.89 17.67
C ARG A 183 -38.48 -39.62 18.50
N ASP A 184 -39.08 -39.75 19.70
CA ASP A 184 -39.27 -38.61 20.60
C ASP A 184 -37.94 -38.09 21.11
N ARG A 185 -36.99 -38.97 21.42
CA ARG A 185 -35.62 -38.58 21.81
C ARG A 185 -34.92 -37.79 20.68
N LEU A 186 -34.93 -38.33 19.47
CA LEU A 186 -34.30 -37.66 18.32
C LEU A 186 -34.92 -36.29 18.04
N ARG A 187 -36.28 -36.24 18.08
CA ARG A 187 -37.01 -35.00 17.91
C ARG A 187 -36.70 -33.98 19.00
N ASN A 188 -36.65 -34.39 20.25
CA ASN A 188 -36.32 -33.51 21.38
C ASN A 188 -34.92 -32.93 21.23
N THR A 189 -33.94 -33.73 20.78
CA THR A 189 -32.56 -33.24 20.47
C THR A 189 -32.57 -32.21 19.35
N LEU A 190 -33.32 -32.46 18.26
CA LEU A 190 -33.40 -31.49 17.15
C LEU A 190 -34.12 -30.20 17.57
N ASP A 191 -35.23 -30.28 18.30
CA ASP A 191 -35.97 -29.12 18.82
C ASP A 191 -35.09 -28.31 19.78
N TYR A 192 -34.25 -28.95 20.61
CA TYR A 192 -33.28 -28.28 21.46
C TYR A 192 -32.26 -27.46 20.64
N HIS A 193 -31.64 -28.10 19.65
CA HIS A 193 -30.68 -27.38 18.77
C HIS A 193 -31.36 -26.28 17.95
N GLN A 194 -32.65 -26.43 17.60
CA GLN A 194 -33.44 -25.36 16.97
C GLN A 194 -33.58 -24.15 17.92
N GLY A 195 -33.93 -24.39 19.18
CA GLY A 195 -33.99 -23.33 20.20
C GLY A 195 -32.64 -22.65 20.41
N GLN A 196 -31.57 -23.44 20.46
CA GLN A 196 -30.19 -22.93 20.59
C GLN A 196 -29.78 -22.07 19.37
N ALA A 197 -30.10 -22.50 18.15
CA ALA A 197 -29.78 -21.73 16.93
C ALA A 197 -30.54 -20.40 16.88
N ILE A 198 -31.80 -20.36 17.37
CA ILE A 198 -32.54 -19.10 17.51
C ILE A 198 -31.89 -18.19 18.57
N MET A 199 -31.45 -18.74 19.69
CA MET A 199 -30.71 -17.95 20.69
C MET A 199 -29.33 -17.51 20.20
N ASP A 200 -28.66 -18.29 19.37
CA ASP A 200 -27.41 -17.85 18.73
C ASP A 200 -27.65 -16.67 17.78
N GLN A 201 -28.77 -16.63 17.06
CA GLN A 201 -29.20 -15.45 16.32
C GLN A 201 -29.47 -14.27 17.25
N ALA A 202 -30.23 -14.48 18.33
CA ALA A 202 -30.48 -13.42 19.31
C ALA A 202 -29.19 -12.78 19.89
N ARG A 203 -28.17 -13.61 20.13
CA ARG A 203 -26.85 -13.14 20.64
C ARG A 203 -26.03 -12.33 19.64
N LEU A 204 -26.39 -12.30 18.35
CA LEU A 204 -25.81 -11.40 17.35
C LEU A 204 -26.45 -10.02 17.34
N GLU A 205 -27.65 -9.88 17.92
CA GLU A 205 -28.35 -8.60 18.03
C GLU A 205 -27.92 -7.83 19.28
N GLU A 206 -28.13 -6.52 19.24
CA GLU A 206 -27.80 -5.64 20.37
C GLU A 206 -28.56 -6.05 21.64
N PRO A 207 -27.91 -6.01 22.81
CA PRO A 207 -28.55 -6.29 24.07
C PRO A 207 -29.84 -5.47 24.28
N GLN A 208 -30.93 -6.14 24.72
CA GLN A 208 -32.26 -5.55 24.97
C GLN A 208 -32.95 -4.96 23.71
N SER A 209 -32.46 -5.19 22.51
CA SER A 209 -33.18 -4.81 21.28
C SER A 209 -34.51 -5.60 21.16
N ALA A 210 -35.51 -4.98 20.51
CA ALA A 210 -36.81 -5.64 20.27
C ALA A 210 -36.65 -6.93 19.47
N GLU A 211 -35.69 -6.99 18.53
CA GLU A 211 -35.39 -8.19 17.74
C GLU A 211 -34.81 -9.31 18.60
N ARG A 212 -33.81 -8.99 19.46
CA ARG A 212 -33.24 -9.96 20.42
C ARG A 212 -34.31 -10.54 21.36
N LEU A 213 -35.20 -9.68 21.91
CA LEU A 213 -36.30 -10.12 22.78
C LEU A 213 -37.33 -10.99 22.05
N SER A 214 -37.63 -10.66 20.78
CA SER A 214 -38.51 -11.47 19.93
C SER A 214 -37.94 -12.86 19.66
N LEU A 215 -36.64 -12.95 19.35
CA LEU A 215 -35.94 -14.21 19.13
C LEU A 215 -35.89 -15.03 20.41
N ALA A 216 -35.60 -14.43 21.56
CA ALA A 216 -35.63 -15.11 22.86
C ALA A 216 -37.01 -15.68 23.19
N ALA A 217 -38.10 -14.95 22.87
CA ALA A 217 -39.47 -15.45 23.06
C ALA A 217 -39.81 -16.64 22.14
N LYS A 218 -39.32 -16.62 20.88
CA LYS A 218 -39.45 -17.74 19.95
C LYS A 218 -38.72 -18.99 20.47
N ALA A 219 -37.48 -18.82 20.94
CA ALA A 219 -36.69 -19.92 21.53
C ALA A 219 -37.40 -20.46 22.80
N GLU A 220 -37.89 -19.59 23.69
CA GLU A 220 -38.61 -19.94 24.91
C GLU A 220 -39.77 -20.89 24.60
N THR A 221 -40.54 -20.61 23.56
CA THR A 221 -41.70 -21.46 23.19
C THR A 221 -41.31 -22.89 22.89
N ILE A 222 -40.15 -23.08 22.23
CA ILE A 222 -39.65 -24.44 21.90
C ILE A 222 -39.09 -25.12 23.16
N VAL A 223 -38.21 -24.46 23.90
CA VAL A 223 -37.45 -25.10 24.99
C VAL A 223 -38.28 -25.28 26.24
N LYS A 224 -39.32 -24.46 26.49
CA LYS A 224 -40.24 -24.63 27.65
C LYS A 224 -40.91 -25.99 27.66
N ARG A 225 -41.37 -26.45 26.48
CA ARG A 225 -41.92 -27.78 26.35
C ARG A 225 -40.88 -28.85 26.66
N LEU A 226 -39.69 -28.75 26.11
CA LEU A 226 -38.62 -29.75 26.34
C LEU A 226 -38.14 -29.78 27.79
N ALA A 227 -38.12 -28.64 28.46
CA ALA A 227 -37.74 -28.50 29.88
C ALA A 227 -38.63 -29.34 30.82
N SER A 228 -39.89 -29.66 30.41
CA SER A 228 -40.85 -30.44 31.17
C SER A 228 -41.03 -31.85 30.63
N THR A 229 -41.03 -32.05 29.30
CA THR A 229 -41.50 -33.29 28.66
C THR A 229 -40.43 -34.07 27.90
N ALA A 230 -39.17 -33.59 27.81
CA ALA A 230 -38.14 -34.34 27.13
C ALA A 230 -37.92 -35.73 27.77
N VAL A 231 -37.73 -36.71 26.92
CA VAL A 231 -37.69 -38.13 27.32
C VAL A 231 -36.44 -38.45 28.13
N ASP A 232 -35.32 -37.84 27.82
CA ASP A 232 -34.05 -38.07 28.52
C ASP A 232 -33.66 -36.89 29.43
N ASN A 233 -32.98 -37.20 30.53
CA ASN A 233 -32.57 -36.23 31.53
C ASN A 233 -31.54 -35.24 30.99
N SER A 234 -30.62 -35.64 30.09
CA SER A 234 -29.59 -34.76 29.52
C SER A 234 -30.24 -33.64 28.70
N THR A 235 -31.13 -34.01 27.76
CA THR A 235 -31.87 -33.01 26.98
C THR A 235 -32.75 -32.12 27.87
N ARG A 236 -33.30 -32.67 28.99
CA ARG A 236 -34.09 -31.92 29.97
C ARG A 236 -33.23 -30.87 30.71
N VAL A 237 -32.01 -31.22 31.11
CA VAL A 237 -31.05 -30.28 31.74
C VAL A 237 -30.70 -29.17 30.74
N GLU A 238 -30.28 -29.52 29.54
CA GLU A 238 -29.92 -28.56 28.50
C GLU A 238 -31.10 -27.62 28.15
N ALA A 239 -32.30 -28.15 28.00
CA ALA A 239 -33.50 -27.36 27.74
C ALA A 239 -33.83 -26.39 28.88
N ARG A 240 -33.66 -26.82 30.16
CA ARG A 240 -33.87 -25.93 31.32
C ARG A 240 -32.85 -24.81 31.42
N VAL A 241 -31.60 -25.09 31.10
CA VAL A 241 -30.55 -24.04 31.05
C VAL A 241 -30.87 -23.03 29.94
N LEU A 242 -31.22 -23.49 28.75
CA LEU A 242 -31.58 -22.61 27.63
C LEU A 242 -32.89 -21.84 27.91
N PHE A 243 -33.85 -22.47 28.58
CA PHE A 243 -35.06 -21.79 29.05
C PHE A 243 -34.76 -20.70 30.07
N ALA A 244 -33.83 -20.95 31.03
CA ALA A 244 -33.39 -19.96 31.98
C ALA A 244 -32.73 -18.77 31.28
N GLU A 245 -31.92 -19.00 30.24
CA GLU A 245 -31.36 -17.97 29.42
C GLU A 245 -32.43 -17.11 28.71
N CYS A 246 -33.45 -17.76 28.11
CA CYS A 246 -34.56 -17.01 27.48
C CYS A 246 -35.30 -16.14 28.52
N CYS A 247 -35.53 -16.68 29.73
CA CYS A 247 -36.16 -15.94 30.82
C CYS A 247 -35.31 -14.74 31.27
N ARG A 248 -33.99 -14.90 31.42
CA ARG A 248 -33.04 -13.85 31.75
C ARG A 248 -33.05 -12.73 30.71
N GLU A 249 -32.96 -13.08 29.43
CA GLU A 249 -33.01 -12.07 28.36
C GLU A 249 -34.27 -11.22 28.39
N ARG A 250 -35.38 -11.80 28.86
CA ARG A 250 -36.68 -11.14 29.03
C ARG A 250 -36.89 -10.48 30.40
N GLY A 251 -35.87 -10.47 31.26
CA GLY A 251 -35.91 -9.83 32.57
C GLY A 251 -36.62 -10.63 33.67
N ASP A 252 -36.93 -11.93 33.43
CA ASP A 252 -37.59 -12.80 34.43
C ASP A 252 -36.58 -13.71 35.17
N GLY A 253 -35.82 -13.07 36.08
CA GLY A 253 -34.78 -13.77 36.86
C GLY A 253 -35.36 -14.85 37.76
N ARG A 254 -36.58 -14.68 38.31
CA ARG A 254 -37.17 -15.71 39.19
C ARG A 254 -37.47 -17.02 38.47
N ARG A 255 -38.03 -16.92 37.27
CA ARG A 255 -38.26 -18.13 36.44
C ARG A 255 -36.95 -18.76 35.97
N ALA A 256 -35.96 -17.95 35.65
CA ALA A 256 -34.62 -18.42 35.28
C ALA A 256 -34.00 -19.25 36.44
N VAL A 257 -33.98 -18.71 37.68
CA VAL A 257 -33.46 -19.45 38.86
C VAL A 257 -34.23 -20.72 39.13
N SER A 258 -35.55 -20.70 39.10
CA SER A 258 -36.40 -21.91 39.30
C SER A 258 -36.11 -23.01 38.28
N ALA A 259 -35.87 -22.62 37.00
CA ALA A 259 -35.50 -23.58 35.95
C ALA A 259 -34.13 -24.21 36.22
N LEU A 260 -33.14 -23.39 36.67
CA LEU A 260 -31.80 -23.85 37.01
C LEU A 260 -31.77 -24.77 38.22
N ASP A 261 -32.58 -24.48 39.26
CA ASP A 261 -32.75 -25.37 40.42
C ASP A 261 -33.36 -26.74 40.02
N GLY A 262 -34.30 -26.69 39.08
CA GLY A 262 -34.84 -27.88 38.49
C GLY A 262 -33.86 -28.67 37.62
N ALA A 263 -32.97 -27.95 36.91
CA ALA A 263 -31.89 -28.56 36.11
C ALA A 263 -30.85 -29.24 37.03
N LEU A 264 -30.47 -28.59 38.15
CA LEU A 264 -29.46 -29.10 39.05
C LEU A 264 -29.87 -30.43 39.68
N LYS A 265 -31.17 -30.66 39.91
CA LYS A 265 -31.70 -31.94 40.42
C LYS A 265 -31.54 -33.09 39.43
N LEU A 266 -31.40 -32.79 38.16
CA LEU A 266 -31.26 -33.78 37.08
C LEU A 266 -29.82 -33.91 36.57
N ALA A 267 -28.94 -33.01 36.96
CA ALA A 267 -27.59 -32.95 36.47
C ALA A 267 -26.76 -34.17 36.90
N ALA A 268 -26.36 -34.99 35.93
CA ALA A 268 -25.58 -36.20 36.17
C ALA A 268 -24.08 -35.96 35.96
N SER A 269 -23.71 -35.05 35.08
CA SER A 269 -22.32 -34.74 34.70
C SER A 269 -21.81 -33.44 35.35
N ASP A 270 -20.50 -33.34 35.43
CA ASP A 270 -19.85 -32.12 35.84
C ASP A 270 -20.03 -30.99 34.83
N GLU A 271 -20.10 -31.35 33.55
CA GLU A 271 -20.38 -30.40 32.46
C GLU A 271 -21.78 -29.78 32.62
N ASP A 272 -22.78 -30.56 32.99
CA ASP A 272 -24.14 -30.07 33.27
C ASP A 272 -24.12 -29.06 34.41
N ARG A 273 -23.40 -29.38 35.49
CA ARG A 273 -23.23 -28.51 36.67
C ARG A 273 -22.52 -27.20 36.32
N ASP A 274 -21.49 -27.27 35.50
CA ASP A 274 -20.78 -26.07 35.01
C ASP A 274 -21.69 -25.17 34.17
N ARG A 275 -22.47 -25.74 33.24
CA ARG A 275 -23.45 -24.98 32.42
C ARG A 275 -24.54 -24.33 33.28
N ILE A 276 -25.09 -25.07 34.27
CA ILE A 276 -26.09 -24.55 35.21
C ILE A 276 -25.48 -23.39 36.03
N MET A 277 -24.28 -23.58 36.54
CA MET A 277 -23.58 -22.56 37.30
C MET A 277 -23.30 -21.31 36.44
N ALA A 278 -22.85 -21.51 35.21
CA ALA A 278 -22.58 -20.41 34.29
C ALA A 278 -23.83 -19.53 34.05
N GLU A 279 -24.99 -20.18 33.81
CA GLU A 279 -26.21 -19.41 33.59
C GLU A 279 -26.74 -18.76 34.89
N ARG A 280 -26.57 -19.43 36.07
CA ARG A 280 -26.88 -18.81 37.37
C ARG A 280 -26.07 -17.56 37.64
N ILE A 281 -24.80 -17.58 37.32
CA ILE A 281 -23.92 -16.39 37.43
C ILE A 281 -24.39 -15.28 36.47
N ARG A 282 -24.79 -15.63 35.24
CA ARG A 282 -25.33 -14.63 34.30
C ARG A 282 -26.60 -13.97 34.79
N VAL A 283 -27.50 -14.73 35.42
CA VAL A 283 -28.71 -14.19 36.07
C VAL A 283 -28.31 -13.19 37.13
N MET A 284 -27.35 -13.50 38.02
CA MET A 284 -26.88 -12.58 39.06
C MET A 284 -26.28 -11.31 38.49
N LEU A 285 -25.45 -11.44 37.44
CA LEU A 285 -24.87 -10.29 36.77
C LEU A 285 -25.92 -9.41 36.09
N TYR A 286 -26.95 -10.04 35.49
CA TYR A 286 -28.09 -9.33 34.92
C TYR A 286 -28.87 -8.55 35.98
N GLU A 287 -29.02 -9.12 37.18
CA GLU A 287 -29.66 -8.47 38.35
C GLU A 287 -28.72 -7.49 39.09
N GLN A 288 -27.57 -7.19 38.54
CA GLN A 288 -26.56 -6.27 39.12
C GLN A 288 -26.04 -6.71 40.50
N ARG A 289 -25.85 -8.00 40.71
CA ARG A 289 -25.32 -8.62 41.93
C ARG A 289 -23.96 -9.27 41.74
N PRO A 290 -22.92 -8.54 41.33
CA PRO A 290 -21.64 -9.15 40.94
C PRO A 290 -20.83 -9.68 42.16
N ASP A 291 -21.03 -9.13 43.36
CA ASP A 291 -20.40 -9.61 44.59
C ASP A 291 -20.89 -10.99 44.98
N GLU A 292 -22.19 -11.25 44.86
CA GLU A 292 -22.76 -12.57 45.09
C GLU A 292 -22.32 -13.57 44.03
N ALA A 293 -22.28 -13.16 42.75
CA ALA A 293 -21.74 -13.95 41.67
C ALA A 293 -20.30 -14.40 41.94
N THR A 294 -19.46 -13.47 42.40
CA THR A 294 -18.06 -13.76 42.74
C THR A 294 -17.96 -14.71 43.93
N LYS A 295 -18.75 -14.52 45.00
CA LYS A 295 -18.81 -15.44 46.16
C LYS A 295 -19.22 -16.85 45.76
N GLN A 296 -20.22 -16.98 44.90
CA GLN A 296 -20.67 -18.27 44.41
C GLN A 296 -19.60 -18.98 43.59
N LEU A 297 -18.90 -18.26 42.68
CA LEU A 297 -17.79 -18.81 41.88
C LEU A 297 -16.63 -19.29 42.76
N ILE A 298 -16.29 -18.55 43.82
CA ILE A 298 -15.27 -18.95 44.78
C ILE A 298 -15.68 -20.21 45.53
N GLY A 299 -16.92 -20.29 45.99
CA GLY A 299 -17.48 -21.48 46.63
C GLY A 299 -17.50 -22.70 45.72
N TYR A 300 -17.92 -22.49 44.45
CA TYR A 300 -17.97 -23.54 43.45
C TYR A 300 -16.56 -24.07 43.12
N ARG A 301 -15.57 -23.17 42.96
CA ARG A 301 -14.19 -23.56 42.76
C ARG A 301 -13.63 -24.39 43.90
N LYS A 302 -13.98 -24.04 45.16
CA LYS A 302 -13.53 -24.79 46.33
C LYS A 302 -14.05 -26.22 46.33
N SER A 303 -15.30 -26.41 45.88
CA SER A 303 -15.95 -27.76 45.83
C SER A 303 -15.47 -28.62 44.65
N ARG A 304 -15.00 -27.95 43.55
CA ARG A 304 -14.67 -28.62 42.28
C ARG A 304 -13.17 -28.75 42.01
N GLY A 305 -12.32 -27.98 42.73
CA GLY A 305 -10.88 -27.85 42.45
C GLY A 305 -10.52 -26.90 41.33
N SER A 306 -11.33 -26.81 40.28
CA SER A 306 -11.09 -25.93 39.13
C SER A 306 -12.37 -25.31 38.57
N LEU A 307 -12.26 -24.30 37.72
CA LEU A 307 -13.36 -23.73 36.96
C LEU A 307 -13.17 -24.01 35.47
N SER A 308 -14.27 -24.17 34.73
CA SER A 308 -14.23 -24.21 33.28
C SER A 308 -13.85 -22.83 32.70
N GLY A 309 -13.42 -22.80 31.44
CA GLY A 309 -13.06 -21.54 30.77
C GLY A 309 -14.20 -20.51 30.78
N GLU A 310 -15.42 -20.95 30.61
CA GLU A 310 -16.61 -20.12 30.68
C GLU A 310 -16.83 -19.50 32.07
N LEU A 311 -16.65 -20.27 33.14
CA LEU A 311 -16.77 -19.81 34.52
C LEU A 311 -15.62 -18.84 34.89
N HIS A 312 -14.42 -19.04 34.34
CA HIS A 312 -13.33 -18.06 34.48
C HIS A 312 -13.72 -16.72 33.84
N PHE A 313 -14.26 -16.74 32.62
CA PHE A 313 -14.73 -15.52 31.95
C PHE A 313 -15.83 -14.80 32.75
N LEU A 314 -16.80 -15.55 33.28
CA LEU A 314 -17.86 -15.00 34.15
C LEU A 314 -17.31 -14.40 35.44
N ARG A 315 -16.26 -15.00 36.03
CA ARG A 315 -15.55 -14.41 37.16
C ARG A 315 -14.95 -13.06 36.77
N MET A 316 -14.30 -12.97 35.58
CA MET A 316 -13.77 -11.71 35.08
C MET A 316 -14.87 -10.67 34.86
N GLN A 317 -16.04 -11.07 34.35
CA GLN A 317 -17.20 -10.18 34.22
C GLN A 317 -17.72 -9.69 35.55
N SER A 318 -17.76 -10.56 36.58
CA SER A 318 -18.15 -10.16 37.94
C SER A 318 -17.18 -9.13 38.54
N LEU A 319 -15.85 -9.36 38.39
CA LEU A 319 -14.83 -8.41 38.82
C LEU A 319 -14.91 -7.09 38.09
N ALA A 320 -15.18 -7.09 36.77
CA ALA A 320 -15.36 -5.87 35.99
C ALA A 320 -16.60 -5.08 36.44
N ALA A 321 -17.71 -5.76 36.71
CA ALA A 321 -18.93 -5.12 37.24
C ALA A 321 -18.73 -4.53 38.65
N MET A 322 -18.01 -5.24 39.51
CA MET A 322 -17.61 -4.73 40.85
C MET A 322 -16.71 -3.52 40.73
N TRP A 323 -15.80 -3.50 39.77
CA TRP A 323 -14.93 -2.36 39.47
C TRP A 323 -15.75 -1.13 39.06
N GLU A 324 -16.75 -1.30 38.20
CA GLU A 324 -17.67 -0.20 37.80
C GLU A 324 -18.39 0.37 39.02
N LEU A 325 -18.86 -0.48 39.94
CA LEU A 325 -19.51 -0.07 41.20
C LEU A 325 -18.53 0.64 42.13
N ALA A 326 -17.31 0.11 42.32
CA ALA A 326 -16.29 0.75 43.15
C ALA A 326 -15.92 2.14 42.64
N ARG A 327 -15.82 2.29 41.34
CA ARG A 327 -15.54 3.56 40.67
C ARG A 327 -16.71 4.54 40.84
N ALA A 328 -17.95 4.11 40.67
CA ALA A 328 -19.13 4.95 40.93
C ALA A 328 -19.17 5.43 42.37
N GLY A 329 -18.75 4.58 43.33
CA GLY A 329 -18.63 4.90 44.75
C GLY A 329 -17.33 5.63 45.11
N LYS A 330 -16.45 5.99 44.15
CA LYS A 330 -15.16 6.68 44.35
C LYS A 330 -14.19 5.91 45.26
N ASN A 331 -14.29 4.60 45.29
CA ASN A 331 -13.37 3.73 46.06
C ASN A 331 -12.19 3.26 45.17
N GLU A 332 -11.17 4.09 45.08
CA GLU A 332 -9.99 3.87 44.23
C GLU A 332 -9.20 2.62 44.67
N GLN A 333 -9.01 2.44 45.99
CA GLN A 333 -8.29 1.27 46.49
C GLN A 333 -8.93 -0.06 46.09
N LEU A 334 -10.26 -0.15 46.21
CA LEU A 334 -11.00 -1.33 45.75
C LEU A 334 -10.91 -1.48 44.24
N GLY A 335 -10.99 -0.37 43.50
CA GLY A 335 -10.85 -0.36 42.04
C GLY A 335 -9.52 -0.94 41.60
N ASP A 336 -8.42 -0.49 42.17
CA ASP A 336 -7.06 -0.97 41.84
C ASP A 336 -6.88 -2.43 42.18
N GLU A 337 -7.41 -2.87 43.33
CA GLU A 337 -7.37 -4.29 43.72
C GLU A 337 -8.11 -5.20 42.75
N LEU A 338 -9.31 -4.75 42.30
CA LEU A 338 -10.10 -5.49 41.33
C LEU A 338 -9.40 -5.60 39.96
N ILE A 339 -8.72 -4.53 39.49
CA ILE A 339 -7.89 -4.57 38.28
C ILE A 339 -6.75 -5.56 38.41
N ARG A 340 -6.04 -5.58 39.56
CA ARG A 340 -4.97 -6.59 39.82
C ARG A 340 -5.52 -8.02 39.80
N GLN A 341 -6.70 -8.26 40.40
CA GLN A 341 -7.34 -9.58 40.34
C GLN A 341 -7.72 -10.00 38.93
N MET A 342 -8.16 -9.04 38.09
CA MET A 342 -8.45 -9.31 36.69
C MET A 342 -7.16 -9.61 35.90
N GLU A 343 -6.05 -8.91 36.19
CA GLU A 343 -4.76 -9.17 35.56
C GLU A 343 -4.28 -10.61 35.85
N VAL A 344 -4.28 -11.00 37.11
CA VAL A 344 -3.94 -12.37 37.52
C VAL A 344 -4.89 -13.40 36.88
N GLY A 345 -6.18 -13.08 36.80
CA GLY A 345 -7.16 -13.95 36.14
C GLY A 345 -6.93 -14.10 34.65
N SER A 346 -6.59 -13.01 33.97
CA SER A 346 -6.26 -13.01 32.54
C SER A 346 -5.02 -13.82 32.24
N GLU A 347 -3.94 -13.64 33.03
CA GLU A 347 -2.71 -14.41 32.87
C GLU A 347 -2.94 -15.90 33.12
N TYR A 348 -3.65 -16.27 34.20
CA TYR A 348 -4.01 -17.67 34.48
C TYR A 348 -4.76 -18.29 33.29
N THR A 349 -5.78 -17.60 32.74
CA THR A 349 -6.56 -18.16 31.62
C THR A 349 -5.73 -18.29 30.36
N ARG A 350 -4.71 -17.45 30.15
CA ARG A 350 -3.79 -17.55 29.01
C ARG A 350 -2.90 -18.79 29.10
N GLN A 351 -2.43 -19.12 30.29
CA GLN A 351 -1.54 -20.26 30.53
C GLN A 351 -2.28 -21.60 30.60
N GLU A 352 -3.39 -21.65 31.33
CA GLU A 352 -4.05 -22.91 31.70
C GLU A 352 -5.30 -23.26 30.87
N VAL A 353 -6.01 -22.23 30.34
CA VAL A 353 -7.29 -22.46 29.63
C VAL A 353 -7.10 -22.38 28.12
N GLY A 354 -6.44 -21.35 27.64
CA GLY A 354 -6.23 -21.11 26.21
C GLY A 354 -7.52 -20.89 25.40
N GLY A 355 -7.35 -20.72 24.09
CA GLY A 355 -8.44 -20.65 23.13
C GLY A 355 -9.43 -19.48 23.33
N TYR A 356 -10.71 -19.74 22.99
CA TYR A 356 -11.77 -18.72 22.98
C TYR A 356 -11.93 -17.98 24.31
N TRP A 357 -11.98 -18.71 25.43
CA TRP A 357 -12.27 -18.12 26.73
C TRP A 357 -11.12 -17.27 27.25
N SER A 358 -9.88 -17.71 27.05
CA SER A 358 -8.71 -16.90 27.36
C SER A 358 -8.70 -15.57 26.62
N PHE A 359 -8.97 -15.62 25.32
CA PHE A 359 -9.06 -14.40 24.50
C PHE A 359 -10.16 -13.44 25.00
N ARG A 360 -11.32 -13.97 25.38
CA ARG A 360 -12.41 -13.16 25.94
C ARG A 360 -12.04 -12.55 27.30
N CYS A 361 -11.32 -13.27 28.15
CA CYS A 361 -10.78 -12.73 29.42
C CYS A 361 -9.79 -11.57 29.16
N ASP A 362 -8.87 -11.74 28.22
CA ASP A 362 -7.91 -10.71 27.83
C ASP A 362 -8.59 -9.46 27.26
N GLN A 363 -9.58 -9.61 26.38
CA GLN A 363 -10.36 -8.49 25.86
C GLN A 363 -11.06 -7.70 26.98
N LEU A 364 -11.71 -8.42 27.90
CA LEU A 364 -12.41 -7.78 29.01
C LEU A 364 -11.45 -7.05 29.95
N PHE A 365 -10.34 -7.68 30.31
CA PHE A 365 -9.31 -7.06 31.14
C PHE A 365 -8.74 -5.80 30.49
N ASN A 366 -8.32 -5.88 29.22
CA ASN A 366 -7.76 -4.75 28.49
C ASN A 366 -8.75 -3.58 28.40
N ARG A 367 -10.03 -3.87 28.12
CA ARG A 367 -11.11 -2.85 28.10
C ARG A 367 -11.28 -2.21 29.47
N THR A 368 -11.34 -2.99 30.56
CA THR A 368 -11.54 -2.46 31.90
C THR A 368 -10.32 -1.63 32.35
N ARG A 369 -9.12 -2.08 32.07
CA ARG A 369 -7.88 -1.34 32.32
C ARG A 369 -7.83 -0.02 31.54
N GLU A 370 -8.28 -0.03 30.27
CA GLU A 370 -8.38 1.16 29.45
C GLU A 370 -9.37 2.17 30.05
N LEU A 371 -10.54 1.72 30.48
CA LEU A 371 -11.53 2.55 31.17
C LEU A 371 -10.98 3.13 32.48
N ALA A 372 -10.20 2.34 33.24
CA ALA A 372 -9.52 2.79 34.45
C ALA A 372 -8.50 3.88 34.15
N THR A 373 -7.69 3.68 33.11
CA THR A 373 -6.61 4.59 32.75
C THR A 373 -7.13 5.87 32.08
N LEU A 374 -8.07 5.78 31.16
CA LEU A 374 -8.51 6.91 30.32
C LEU A 374 -9.66 7.71 30.92
N GLY A 375 -10.49 7.10 31.74
CA GLY A 375 -11.75 7.68 32.19
C GLY A 375 -12.91 7.42 31.19
N SER A 376 -14.16 7.52 31.71
CA SER A 376 -15.35 7.07 30.95
C SER A 376 -15.61 7.84 29.66
N GLN A 377 -15.41 9.16 29.66
CA GLN A 377 -15.73 10.00 28.50
C GLN A 377 -14.72 9.78 27.36
N LEU A 378 -13.43 9.81 27.69
CA LEU A 378 -12.37 9.59 26.71
C LEU A 378 -12.46 8.17 26.13
N ALA A 379 -12.66 7.15 26.98
CA ALA A 379 -12.81 5.77 26.53
C ALA A 379 -14.06 5.56 25.64
N LYS A 380 -15.20 6.21 25.95
CA LYS A 380 -16.40 6.18 25.10
C LYS A 380 -16.15 6.81 23.73
N LEU A 381 -15.51 7.99 23.68
CA LEU A 381 -15.20 8.68 22.42
C LEU A 381 -14.25 7.82 21.56
N LYS A 382 -13.20 7.27 22.17
CA LYS A 382 -12.26 6.38 21.48
C LYS A 382 -12.97 5.13 20.97
N GLN A 383 -13.79 4.47 21.77
CA GLN A 383 -14.55 3.28 21.37
C GLN A 383 -15.54 3.61 20.25
N GLN A 384 -16.18 4.78 20.27
CA GLN A 384 -17.06 5.20 19.18
C GLN A 384 -16.26 5.42 17.89
N ALA A 385 -15.09 6.06 17.96
CA ALA A 385 -14.21 6.22 16.82
C ALA A 385 -13.78 4.88 16.21
N GLU A 386 -13.43 3.89 17.05
CA GLU A 386 -13.06 2.54 16.62
C GLU A 386 -14.24 1.80 15.96
N ARG A 387 -15.47 1.95 16.49
CA ARG A 387 -16.68 1.39 15.86
C ARG A 387 -16.97 2.03 14.51
N ASP A 388 -16.88 3.36 14.41
CA ASP A 388 -17.12 4.08 13.17
C ASP A 388 -16.08 3.71 12.11
N PHE A 389 -14.82 3.52 12.52
CA PHE A 389 -13.77 3.00 11.65
C PHE A 389 -14.10 1.59 11.15
N ALA A 390 -14.46 0.68 12.05
CA ALA A 390 -14.83 -0.70 11.70
C ALA A 390 -16.06 -0.75 10.77
N ALA A 391 -16.97 0.21 10.91
CA ALA A 391 -18.14 0.36 10.04
C ALA A 391 -17.83 1.05 8.70
N GLY A 392 -16.56 1.40 8.41
CA GLY A 392 -16.15 2.11 7.20
C GLY A 392 -16.53 3.59 7.19
N LYS A 393 -17.00 4.16 8.30
CA LYS A 393 -17.40 5.56 8.45
C LYS A 393 -16.19 6.43 8.80
N HIS A 394 -15.24 6.54 7.87
CA HIS A 394 -13.93 7.14 8.14
C HIS A 394 -13.98 8.59 8.61
N GLU A 395 -14.90 9.41 8.07
CA GLU A 395 -15.08 10.81 8.53
C GLU A 395 -15.59 10.90 9.97
N ALA A 396 -16.59 10.10 10.32
CA ALA A 396 -17.11 10.05 11.69
C ALA A 396 -16.04 9.52 12.66
N ALA A 397 -15.29 8.52 12.27
CA ALA A 397 -14.17 7.97 13.03
C ALA A 397 -13.09 9.04 13.27
N ALA A 398 -12.68 9.78 12.24
CA ALA A 398 -11.70 10.86 12.34
C ALA A 398 -12.16 11.96 13.31
N ASN A 399 -13.44 12.37 13.22
CA ASN A 399 -14.01 13.35 14.12
C ASN A 399 -14.02 12.86 15.58
N ASN A 400 -14.43 11.62 15.81
CA ASN A 400 -14.47 11.04 17.14
C ASN A 400 -13.07 10.81 17.73
N PHE A 401 -12.06 10.46 16.92
CA PHE A 401 -10.65 10.43 17.38
C PHE A 401 -10.14 11.83 17.74
N GLY A 402 -10.53 12.86 16.99
CA GLY A 402 -10.19 14.24 17.31
C GLY A 402 -10.81 14.68 18.65
N LEU A 403 -12.10 14.42 18.85
CA LEU A 403 -12.78 14.70 20.13
C LEU A 403 -12.15 13.93 21.31
N ALA A 404 -11.78 12.68 21.08
CA ALA A 404 -11.07 11.88 22.08
C ALA A 404 -9.69 12.48 22.41
N ALA A 405 -8.95 12.95 21.40
CA ALA A 405 -7.67 13.61 21.60
C ALA A 405 -7.78 14.91 22.41
N GLU A 406 -8.80 15.73 22.13
CA GLU A 406 -9.08 16.94 22.93
C GLU A 406 -9.43 16.60 24.38
N GLU A 407 -10.25 15.55 24.59
CA GLU A 407 -10.56 15.07 25.92
C GLU A 407 -9.33 14.56 26.66
N ALA A 408 -8.41 13.89 25.94
CA ALA A 408 -7.16 13.43 26.50
C ALA A 408 -6.27 14.60 26.97
N LEU A 409 -6.19 15.69 26.19
CA LEU A 409 -5.50 16.91 26.60
C LEU A 409 -6.13 17.54 27.84
N ARG A 410 -7.47 17.63 27.91
CA ARG A 410 -8.19 18.14 29.10
C ARG A 410 -7.95 17.31 30.36
N LYS A 411 -7.63 16.01 30.17
CA LYS A 411 -7.30 15.08 31.25
C LYS A 411 -5.78 14.99 31.55
N GLU A 412 -5.00 15.91 31.01
CA GLU A 412 -3.55 15.96 31.20
C GLU A 412 -2.85 14.65 30.77
N LYS A 413 -3.34 14.04 29.66
CA LYS A 413 -2.81 12.80 29.06
C LYS A 413 -2.22 13.06 27.67
N PRO A 414 -1.12 13.83 27.58
CA PRO A 414 -0.58 14.32 26.31
C PRO A 414 -0.15 13.20 25.38
N GLU A 415 0.43 12.10 25.89
CA GLU A 415 0.85 10.95 25.06
C GLU A 415 -0.34 10.22 24.43
N VAL A 416 -1.47 10.13 25.14
CA VAL A 416 -2.70 9.55 24.62
C VAL A 416 -3.27 10.44 23.53
N ALA A 417 -3.29 11.76 23.77
CA ALA A 417 -3.73 12.74 22.80
C ALA A 417 -2.90 12.68 21.51
N ALA A 418 -1.57 12.59 21.63
CA ALA A 418 -0.67 12.48 20.50
C ALA A 418 -0.99 11.25 19.62
N LYS A 419 -1.22 10.08 20.23
CA LYS A 419 -1.63 8.87 19.52
C LYS A 419 -2.99 9.01 18.82
N LEU A 420 -3.96 9.63 19.47
CA LEU A 420 -5.30 9.83 18.91
C LEU A 420 -5.29 10.84 17.75
N PHE A 421 -4.51 11.92 17.84
CA PHE A 421 -4.31 12.84 16.72
C PHE A 421 -3.61 12.17 15.53
N PHE A 422 -2.65 11.26 15.79
CA PHE A 422 -2.04 10.49 14.72
C PHE A 422 -3.06 9.58 14.00
N GLN A 423 -3.94 8.92 14.75
CA GLN A 423 -5.03 8.11 14.20
C GLN A 423 -6.02 8.98 13.39
N GLN A 424 -6.40 10.14 13.93
CA GLN A 424 -7.23 11.13 13.23
C GLN A 424 -6.60 11.53 11.89
N GLY A 425 -5.33 11.93 11.89
CA GLY A 425 -4.60 12.34 10.70
C GLY A 425 -4.56 11.24 9.64
N SER A 426 -4.32 10.00 10.07
CA SER A 426 -4.28 8.83 9.18
C SER A 426 -5.62 8.58 8.48
N LEU A 427 -6.75 8.76 9.16
CA LEU A 427 -8.09 8.64 8.58
C LEU A 427 -8.41 9.80 7.63
N LEU A 428 -8.03 11.03 7.99
CA LEU A 428 -8.22 12.20 7.15
C LEU A 428 -7.43 12.12 5.83
N VAL A 429 -6.29 11.44 5.82
CA VAL A 429 -5.59 11.09 4.57
C VAL A 429 -6.43 10.17 3.69
N GLN A 430 -7.09 9.16 4.27
CA GLN A 430 -7.96 8.24 3.52
C GLN A 430 -9.19 8.94 2.94
N THR A 431 -9.77 9.89 3.67
CA THR A 431 -10.91 10.72 3.20
C THR A 431 -10.47 11.86 2.29
N LYS A 432 -9.16 12.01 2.03
CA LYS A 432 -8.53 13.04 1.18
C LYS A 432 -8.64 14.48 1.74
N ASP A 433 -8.99 14.67 2.99
CA ASP A 433 -8.88 15.97 3.66
C ASP A 433 -7.44 16.19 4.13
N LEU A 434 -6.57 16.56 3.18
CA LEU A 434 -5.15 16.72 3.44
C LEU A 434 -4.82 17.90 4.36
N SER A 435 -5.68 18.94 4.40
CA SER A 435 -5.48 20.11 5.25
C SER A 435 -5.71 19.77 6.72
N ALA A 436 -6.86 19.15 7.01
CA ALA A 436 -7.16 18.68 8.35
C ALA A 436 -6.17 17.58 8.79
N ALA A 437 -5.75 16.69 7.87
CA ALA A 437 -4.74 15.66 8.15
C ALA A 437 -3.40 16.27 8.58
N ALA A 438 -2.90 17.29 7.86
CA ALA A 438 -1.66 17.98 8.22
C ALA A 438 -1.74 18.62 9.62
N THR A 439 -2.88 19.23 9.93
CA THR A 439 -3.14 19.81 11.26
C THR A 439 -3.17 18.73 12.35
N ALA A 440 -3.83 17.61 12.11
CA ALA A 440 -3.90 16.52 13.06
C ALA A 440 -2.52 15.89 13.33
N PHE A 441 -1.72 15.66 12.30
CA PHE A 441 -0.35 15.17 12.46
C PHE A 441 0.57 16.17 13.17
N HIS A 442 0.43 17.47 12.89
CA HIS A 442 1.14 18.51 13.65
C HIS A 442 0.79 18.45 15.13
N ARG A 443 -0.50 18.33 15.46
CA ARG A 443 -0.94 18.19 16.85
C ARG A 443 -0.45 16.90 17.49
N ALA A 444 -0.33 15.81 16.72
CA ALA A 444 0.25 14.56 17.22
C ALA A 444 1.72 14.72 17.64
N THR A 445 2.49 15.55 16.95
CA THR A 445 3.91 15.80 17.27
C THR A 445 4.13 16.81 18.38
N THR A 446 3.12 17.65 18.68
CA THR A 446 3.25 18.75 19.65
C THR A 446 2.48 18.48 20.96
N ALA A 447 1.54 17.55 20.96
CA ALA A 447 0.71 17.27 22.14
C ALA A 447 1.46 16.54 23.26
N GLY A 448 2.36 15.60 22.92
CA GLY A 448 3.10 14.81 23.89
C GLY A 448 4.13 13.89 23.24
N GLU A 449 4.80 13.09 24.05
CA GLU A 449 5.77 12.12 23.52
C GLU A 449 5.06 11.02 22.70
N LEU A 450 5.43 10.91 21.44
CA LEU A 450 4.97 9.88 20.53
C LEU A 450 6.17 9.06 20.07
N LYS A 451 6.13 7.75 20.27
CA LYS A 451 7.21 6.83 19.85
C LYS A 451 7.56 7.01 18.37
N ASP A 452 6.54 7.24 17.54
CA ASP A 452 6.65 7.39 16.10
C ASP A 452 6.49 8.86 15.67
N SER A 453 7.03 9.80 16.47
CA SER A 453 6.92 11.25 16.21
C SER A 453 7.55 11.67 14.89
N SER A 454 8.63 11.00 14.46
CA SER A 454 9.26 11.22 13.16
C SER A 454 8.33 10.83 12.00
N ASP A 455 7.58 9.75 12.13
CA ASP A 455 6.62 9.32 11.12
C ASP A 455 5.42 10.28 11.05
N ALA A 456 4.91 10.71 12.21
CA ALA A 456 3.83 11.70 12.28
C ALA A 456 4.22 13.02 11.59
N HIS A 457 5.42 13.55 11.89
CA HIS A 457 5.90 14.77 11.26
C HIS A 457 6.18 14.59 9.76
N LEU A 458 6.65 13.41 9.34
CA LEU A 458 6.82 13.10 7.92
C LEU A 458 5.46 13.05 7.20
N MET A 459 4.42 12.48 7.84
CA MET A 459 3.06 12.46 7.29
C MET A 459 2.45 13.85 7.19
N GLN A 460 2.66 14.73 8.19
CA GLN A 460 2.31 16.15 8.10
C GLN A 460 2.96 16.77 6.86
N THR A 461 4.26 16.60 6.72
CA THR A 461 5.07 17.14 5.61
C THR A 461 4.58 16.60 4.26
N TRP A 462 4.27 15.31 4.19
CA TRP A 462 3.70 14.68 2.99
C TRP A 462 2.35 15.30 2.61
N CYS A 463 1.46 15.52 3.58
CA CYS A 463 0.17 16.16 3.33
C CYS A 463 0.36 17.58 2.75
N LEU A 464 1.26 18.37 3.32
CA LEU A 464 1.60 19.71 2.82
C LEU A 464 2.16 19.66 1.39
N GLY A 465 3.00 18.67 1.10
CA GLY A 465 3.51 18.43 -0.26
C GLY A 465 2.41 18.09 -1.25
N ARG A 466 1.44 17.28 -0.85
CA ARG A 466 0.27 16.94 -1.70
C ARG A 466 -0.62 18.17 -1.94
N LEU A 467 -0.86 19.00 -0.93
CA LEU A 467 -1.58 20.27 -1.07
C LEU A 467 -0.87 21.22 -2.04
N TYR A 468 0.45 21.32 -1.95
CA TYR A 468 1.25 22.11 -2.91
C TYR A 468 1.13 21.57 -4.34
N LEU A 469 1.11 20.25 -4.52
CA LEU A 469 0.93 19.65 -5.86
C LEU A 469 -0.48 19.88 -6.43
N GLN A 470 -1.51 19.95 -5.58
CA GLN A 470 -2.89 20.26 -5.99
C GLN A 470 -3.08 21.74 -6.31
N ASN A 471 -2.46 22.62 -5.53
CA ASN A 471 -2.53 24.06 -5.69
C ASN A 471 -1.16 24.70 -5.41
N SER A 472 -0.41 24.97 -6.48
CA SER A 472 0.99 25.44 -6.42
C SER A 472 1.10 26.92 -6.03
N THR A 473 0.46 27.35 -4.93
CA THR A 473 0.60 28.70 -4.41
C THR A 473 1.91 28.91 -3.67
N LYS A 474 2.25 30.17 -3.44
CA LYS A 474 3.44 30.54 -2.66
C LYS A 474 3.33 30.06 -1.22
N GLU A 475 2.15 30.21 -0.62
CA GLU A 475 1.86 29.84 0.77
C GLU A 475 2.01 28.32 0.98
N HIS A 476 1.42 27.49 0.12
CA HIS A 476 1.59 26.03 0.21
C HIS A 476 3.03 25.58 0.05
N ARG A 477 3.78 26.24 -0.86
CA ARG A 477 5.20 25.96 -1.04
C ARG A 477 6.01 26.30 0.20
N GLU A 478 5.78 27.48 0.80
CA GLU A 478 6.49 27.92 1.99
C GLU A 478 6.19 27.00 3.17
N ALA A 479 4.91 26.66 3.41
CA ALA A 479 4.53 25.70 4.43
C ALA A 479 5.21 24.33 4.25
N TYR A 480 5.22 23.82 3.01
CA TYR A 480 5.87 22.54 2.69
C TYR A 480 7.40 22.63 2.90
N THR A 481 8.04 23.69 2.42
CA THR A 481 9.48 23.88 2.58
C THR A 481 9.89 24.03 4.04
N THR A 482 9.13 24.78 4.82
CA THR A 482 9.35 24.96 6.27
C THR A 482 9.26 23.61 6.99
N SER A 483 8.18 22.88 6.78
CA SER A 483 7.99 21.56 7.40
C SER A 483 9.08 20.54 7.03
N LEU A 484 9.57 20.56 5.77
CA LEU A 484 10.69 19.71 5.35
C LEU A 484 11.98 20.05 6.10
N ASN A 485 12.29 21.34 6.24
CA ASN A 485 13.49 21.78 6.96
C ASN A 485 13.39 21.50 8.47
N GLU A 486 12.23 21.71 9.08
CA GLU A 486 11.96 21.35 10.46
C GLU A 486 12.15 19.86 10.69
N HIS A 487 11.56 19.02 9.83
CA HIS A 487 11.72 17.57 9.91
C HIS A 487 13.19 17.14 9.88
N ARG A 488 13.95 17.67 8.92
CA ARG A 488 15.38 17.37 8.77
C ARG A 488 16.21 17.85 9.96
N ASN A 489 15.82 18.92 10.61
CA ASN A 489 16.50 19.45 11.79
C ASN A 489 16.16 18.63 13.05
N LEU A 490 14.91 18.27 13.25
CA LEU A 490 14.44 17.53 14.43
C LEU A 490 14.88 16.06 14.39
N TYR A 491 14.92 15.43 13.21
CA TYR A 491 15.14 14.00 13.04
C TYR A 491 16.39 13.65 12.24
N LYS A 492 17.52 14.39 12.45
CA LYS A 492 18.79 14.26 11.70
C LYS A 492 19.33 12.82 11.63
N SER A 493 19.17 12.04 12.69
CA SER A 493 19.62 10.64 12.77
C SER A 493 18.49 9.62 12.66
N GLY A 494 17.27 10.07 12.38
CA GLY A 494 16.08 9.23 12.30
C GLY A 494 15.96 8.48 10.96
N PRO A 495 15.18 7.41 10.92
CA PRO A 495 14.96 6.62 9.70
C PRO A 495 14.25 7.42 8.60
N THR A 496 13.51 8.47 8.95
CA THR A 496 12.72 9.32 8.04
C THR A 496 13.52 10.49 7.45
N PHE A 497 14.74 10.78 7.94
CA PHE A 497 15.60 11.87 7.45
C PHE A 497 15.85 11.78 5.94
N GLY A 498 16.17 10.59 5.46
CA GLY A 498 16.46 10.36 4.03
C GLY A 498 15.24 10.64 3.15
N GLU A 499 14.02 10.27 3.57
CA GLU A 499 12.80 10.55 2.83
C GLU A 499 12.50 12.06 2.76
N ALA A 500 12.55 12.76 3.91
CA ALA A 500 12.34 14.21 3.95
C ALA A 500 13.39 14.97 3.12
N THR A 501 14.64 14.53 3.17
CA THR A 501 15.72 15.10 2.36
C THR A 501 15.48 14.88 0.86
N HIS A 502 15.03 13.68 0.46
CA HIS A 502 14.65 13.38 -0.92
C HIS A 502 13.48 14.26 -1.39
N MET A 503 12.47 14.44 -0.55
CA MET A 503 11.31 15.30 -0.86
C MET A 503 11.74 16.76 -1.06
N LEU A 504 12.63 17.30 -0.20
CA LEU A 504 13.16 18.66 -0.34
C LEU A 504 14.02 18.81 -1.60
N ALA A 505 14.87 17.82 -1.87
CA ALA A 505 15.70 17.81 -3.08
C ALA A 505 14.84 17.81 -4.35
N SER A 506 13.77 16.99 -4.36
CA SER A 506 12.81 16.93 -5.48
C SER A 506 12.06 18.25 -5.66
N LEU A 507 11.70 18.92 -4.57
CA LEU A 507 11.08 20.24 -4.62
C LEU A 507 12.04 21.27 -5.23
N GLU A 508 13.30 21.32 -4.81
CA GLU A 508 14.30 22.23 -5.36
C GLU A 508 14.62 21.92 -6.84
N GLU A 509 14.67 20.64 -7.21
CA GLU A 509 14.82 20.23 -8.61
C GLU A 509 13.64 20.71 -9.46
N SER A 510 12.40 20.55 -9.02
CA SER A 510 11.21 21.02 -9.74
C SER A 510 11.21 22.54 -9.98
N ARG A 511 11.90 23.28 -9.12
CA ARG A 511 12.12 24.73 -9.20
C ARG A 511 13.35 25.11 -10.05
N LEU A 512 13.96 24.15 -10.71
CA LEU A 512 15.20 24.32 -11.49
C LEU A 512 16.40 24.78 -10.64
N GLN A 513 16.34 24.63 -9.31
CA GLN A 513 17.43 24.89 -8.38
C GLN A 513 18.35 23.65 -8.28
N ASN A 514 18.83 23.18 -9.44
CA ASN A 514 19.55 21.92 -9.57
C ASN A 514 20.78 21.83 -8.65
N THR A 515 21.48 22.95 -8.42
CA THR A 515 22.67 22.98 -7.54
C THR A 515 22.33 22.66 -6.08
N LYS A 516 21.21 23.22 -5.57
CA LYS A 516 20.72 22.90 -4.22
C LYS A 516 20.20 21.47 -4.15
N ALA A 517 19.50 21.02 -5.19
CA ALA A 517 19.00 19.66 -5.27
C ALA A 517 20.13 18.62 -5.21
N ILE A 518 21.26 18.84 -5.91
CA ILE A 518 22.44 17.98 -5.88
C ILE A 518 22.95 17.82 -4.44
N GLU A 519 23.17 18.94 -3.72
CA GLU A 519 23.70 18.90 -2.35
C GLU A 519 22.75 18.19 -1.36
N LEU A 520 21.45 18.26 -1.59
CA LEU A 520 20.46 17.55 -0.79
C LEU A 520 20.43 16.05 -1.14
N TYR A 521 20.39 15.68 -2.41
CA TYR A 521 20.39 14.27 -2.82
C TYR A 521 21.64 13.52 -2.35
N LYS A 522 22.79 14.18 -2.29
CA LYS A 522 24.05 13.62 -1.78
C LYS A 522 24.01 13.26 -0.29
N GLN A 523 23.10 13.85 0.49
CA GLN A 523 22.97 13.57 1.93
C GLN A 523 22.15 12.30 2.23
N ILE A 524 21.57 11.67 1.22
CA ILE A 524 20.73 10.48 1.43
C ILE A 524 21.61 9.25 1.68
N PRO A 525 21.41 8.54 2.81
CA PRO A 525 22.25 7.43 3.20
C PRO A 525 22.21 6.26 2.19
N LEU A 526 23.34 5.57 2.03
CA LEU A 526 23.51 4.42 1.12
C LEU A 526 22.45 3.32 1.31
N ARG A 527 22.06 3.05 2.56
CA ARG A 527 21.07 2.02 2.89
C ARG A 527 19.62 2.49 2.77
N HIS A 528 19.38 3.77 2.46
CA HIS A 528 18.03 4.31 2.34
C HIS A 528 17.34 3.82 1.05
N PRO A 529 16.03 3.48 1.06
CA PRO A 529 15.32 3.02 -0.13
C PRO A 529 15.38 4.01 -1.32
N ARG A 530 15.48 5.33 -1.03
CA ARG A 530 15.61 6.39 -2.05
C ARG A 530 17.04 6.60 -2.57
N TYR A 531 18.03 5.86 -2.10
CA TYR A 531 19.43 6.08 -2.49
C TYR A 531 19.65 5.98 -4.01
N LYS A 532 19.13 4.92 -4.65
CA LYS A 532 19.24 4.73 -6.09
C LYS A 532 18.58 5.85 -6.89
N SER A 533 17.34 6.23 -6.51
CA SER A 533 16.62 7.31 -7.17
C SER A 533 17.31 8.67 -6.96
N SER A 534 17.97 8.86 -5.82
CA SER A 534 18.76 10.05 -5.53
C SER A 534 20.04 10.11 -6.37
N ASN A 535 20.73 9.00 -6.56
CA ASN A 535 21.90 8.93 -7.46
C ASN A 535 21.52 9.27 -8.91
N ALA A 536 20.38 8.76 -9.38
CA ALA A 536 19.83 9.12 -10.67
C ALA A 536 19.52 10.62 -10.79
N ALA A 537 18.91 11.19 -9.75
CA ALA A 537 18.59 12.60 -9.69
C ALA A 537 19.85 13.48 -9.65
N VAL A 538 20.89 13.07 -8.92
CA VAL A 538 22.21 13.78 -8.93
C VAL A 538 22.77 13.83 -10.35
N ALA A 539 22.80 12.70 -11.06
CA ALA A 539 23.30 12.63 -12.44
C ALA A 539 22.48 13.53 -13.37
N ARG A 540 21.15 13.46 -13.27
CA ARG A 540 20.23 14.31 -14.05
C ARG A 540 20.42 15.81 -13.73
N CYS A 541 20.49 16.19 -12.46
CA CYS A 541 20.68 17.56 -12.05
C CYS A 541 22.03 18.13 -12.55
N TYR A 542 23.13 17.37 -12.46
CA TYR A 542 24.40 17.78 -13.06
C TYR A 542 24.30 17.96 -14.58
N ALA A 543 23.69 17.02 -15.28
CA ALA A 543 23.49 17.16 -16.72
C ALA A 543 22.68 18.42 -17.07
N ASN A 544 21.64 18.73 -16.28
CA ASN A 544 20.83 19.96 -16.46
C ASN A 544 21.66 21.23 -16.22
N VAL A 545 22.47 21.27 -15.15
CA VAL A 545 23.38 22.42 -14.88
C VAL A 545 24.34 22.62 -16.03
N LEU A 546 25.03 21.56 -16.44
CA LEU A 546 26.03 21.63 -17.51
C LEU A 546 25.40 22.05 -18.86
N ASN A 547 24.25 21.49 -19.21
CA ASN A 547 23.53 21.88 -20.43
C ASN A 547 23.08 23.35 -20.39
N ARG A 548 22.63 23.86 -19.23
CA ARG A 548 22.24 25.26 -19.06
C ARG A 548 23.45 26.19 -19.20
N LEU A 549 24.58 25.86 -18.54
CA LEU A 549 25.83 26.66 -18.64
C LEU A 549 26.35 26.71 -20.07
N LYS A 550 26.26 25.60 -20.81
CA LYS A 550 26.62 25.52 -22.21
C LYS A 550 25.69 26.39 -23.07
N GLY A 551 24.37 26.33 -22.82
CA GLY A 551 23.40 27.18 -23.52
C GLY A 551 23.59 28.70 -23.26
N LEU A 552 24.10 29.06 -22.08
CA LEU A 552 24.42 30.45 -21.73
C LEU A 552 25.81 30.91 -22.24
N ASN A 553 26.52 30.02 -22.93
CA ASN A 553 27.90 30.27 -23.43
C ASN A 553 28.86 30.78 -22.35
N ASN A 554 28.80 30.17 -21.15
CA ASN A 554 29.66 30.54 -20.01
C ASN A 554 30.78 29.50 -19.80
N PRO A 555 31.91 29.63 -20.49
CA PRO A 555 33.00 28.66 -20.44
C PRO A 555 33.70 28.59 -19.08
N GLN A 556 33.73 29.67 -18.32
CA GLN A 556 34.39 29.72 -17.00
C GLN A 556 33.66 28.85 -15.99
N LEU A 557 32.36 29.04 -15.83
CA LEU A 557 31.54 28.20 -14.94
C LEU A 557 31.45 26.74 -15.44
N LEU A 558 31.46 26.55 -16.75
CA LEU A 558 31.48 25.19 -17.31
C LEU A 558 32.76 24.44 -16.92
N ALA A 559 33.93 25.11 -17.01
CA ALA A 559 35.21 24.55 -16.61
C ALA A 559 35.33 24.23 -15.12
N GLU A 560 34.60 24.95 -14.26
CA GLU A 560 34.49 24.65 -12.82
C GLU A 560 33.55 23.44 -12.54
N TRP A 561 32.37 23.41 -13.17
CA TRP A 561 31.35 22.43 -12.87
C TRP A 561 31.59 21.05 -13.49
N LEU A 562 32.30 20.96 -14.61
CA LEU A 562 32.60 19.68 -15.28
C LEU A 562 33.44 18.74 -14.41
N PRO A 563 34.60 19.13 -13.82
CA PRO A 563 35.37 18.25 -12.94
C PRO A 563 34.59 17.85 -11.70
N ARG A 564 33.84 18.78 -11.11
CA ARG A 564 33.00 18.52 -9.94
C ARG A 564 31.94 17.46 -10.26
N ALA A 565 31.25 17.60 -11.37
CA ALA A 565 30.27 16.61 -11.83
C ALA A 565 30.89 15.22 -12.06
N ALA A 566 32.07 15.15 -12.69
CA ALA A 566 32.79 13.91 -12.93
C ALA A 566 33.19 13.23 -11.60
N THR A 567 33.75 13.99 -10.66
CA THR A 567 34.14 13.46 -9.33
C THR A 567 32.96 12.86 -8.58
N ASP A 568 31.79 13.50 -8.61
CA ASP A 568 30.60 13.02 -7.92
C ASP A 568 29.91 11.86 -8.64
N ILE A 569 29.99 11.77 -9.96
CA ILE A 569 29.28 10.76 -10.76
C ILE A 569 30.07 9.47 -10.93
N THR A 570 31.40 9.53 -11.01
CA THR A 570 32.23 8.33 -11.21
C THR A 570 32.00 7.24 -10.16
N PRO A 571 31.99 7.53 -8.85
CA PRO A 571 31.69 6.50 -7.83
C PRO A 571 30.29 5.88 -8.03
N ARG A 572 29.27 6.69 -8.37
CA ARG A 572 27.91 6.23 -8.59
C ARG A 572 27.75 5.30 -9.80
N LEU A 573 28.57 5.52 -10.82
CA LEU A 573 28.64 4.62 -11.97
C LEU A 573 29.34 3.29 -11.62
N GLN A 574 30.32 3.33 -10.74
CA GLN A 574 31.03 2.13 -10.24
C GLN A 574 30.16 1.29 -9.31
N GLU A 575 29.20 1.88 -8.60
CA GLU A 575 28.22 1.20 -7.76
C GLU A 575 27.15 0.44 -8.59
N LEU A 576 27.06 0.64 -9.89
CA LEU A 576 26.11 -0.07 -10.72
C LEU A 576 26.43 -1.59 -10.73
N PRO A 577 25.42 -2.48 -10.70
CA PRO A 577 25.65 -3.92 -10.75
C PRO A 577 26.56 -4.29 -11.91
N PRO A 578 27.45 -5.28 -11.80
CA PRO A 578 28.31 -5.70 -12.91
C PRO A 578 27.48 -6.32 -14.05
N PRO A 579 27.94 -6.24 -15.33
CA PRO A 579 27.33 -7.03 -16.40
C PRO A 579 27.42 -8.54 -16.10
N PRO A 580 26.44 -9.37 -16.49
CA PRO A 580 25.30 -9.06 -17.39
C PRO A 580 24.01 -8.61 -16.67
N GLN A 581 24.05 -8.31 -15.36
CA GLN A 581 22.85 -7.95 -14.61
C GLN A 581 22.14 -6.73 -15.24
N PRO A 582 20.81 -6.79 -15.48
CA PRO A 582 20.05 -5.65 -15.98
C PRO A 582 19.97 -4.55 -14.93
N LEU A 583 19.85 -3.31 -15.40
CA LEU A 583 19.69 -2.14 -14.53
C LEU A 583 18.20 -1.85 -14.30
N ASP A 584 17.82 -1.50 -13.08
CA ASP A 584 16.51 -0.90 -12.82
C ASP A 584 16.41 0.50 -13.44
N ILE A 585 15.22 1.12 -13.35
CA ILE A 585 14.97 2.41 -14.01
C ILE A 585 15.85 3.54 -13.47
N ASP A 586 16.19 3.54 -12.19
CA ASP A 586 17.00 4.59 -11.56
C ASP A 586 18.49 4.36 -11.87
N GLN A 587 18.94 3.11 -11.84
CA GLN A 587 20.28 2.74 -12.26
C GLN A 587 20.51 3.01 -13.76
N THR A 588 19.50 2.75 -14.58
CA THR A 588 19.52 3.10 -16.02
C THR A 588 19.64 4.60 -16.23
N GLU A 589 18.91 5.39 -15.47
CA GLU A 589 19.00 6.86 -15.50
C GLU A 589 20.40 7.35 -15.07
N THR A 590 20.96 6.76 -14.00
CA THR A 590 22.34 7.05 -13.55
C THR A 590 23.35 6.73 -14.63
N ALA A 591 23.25 5.59 -15.30
CA ALA A 591 24.15 5.17 -16.36
C ALA A 591 24.11 6.14 -17.56
N ILE A 592 22.91 6.54 -17.99
CA ILE A 592 22.74 7.40 -19.18
C ILE A 592 23.20 8.83 -18.90
N TYR A 593 22.74 9.45 -17.81
CA TYR A 593 23.18 10.82 -17.49
C TYR A 593 24.64 10.87 -17.04
N GLY A 594 25.12 9.87 -16.30
CA GLY A 594 26.53 9.78 -15.92
C GLY A 594 27.46 9.67 -17.13
N ALA A 595 27.12 8.82 -18.08
CA ALA A 595 27.88 8.72 -19.34
C ALA A 595 27.84 10.05 -20.13
N SER A 596 26.72 10.76 -20.13
CA SER A 596 26.62 12.08 -20.79
C SER A 596 27.56 13.10 -20.16
N ILE A 597 27.73 13.07 -18.84
CA ILE A 597 28.67 13.95 -18.11
C ILE A 597 30.13 13.59 -18.45
N MET A 598 30.46 12.30 -18.52
CA MET A 598 31.80 11.85 -18.95
C MET A 598 32.13 12.32 -20.37
N LEU A 599 31.17 12.36 -21.27
CA LEU A 599 31.33 12.78 -22.65
C LEU A 599 31.43 14.31 -22.82
N MET A 600 31.05 15.07 -21.82
CA MET A 600 31.20 16.53 -21.80
C MET A 600 32.58 16.98 -21.31
N GLN A 601 33.40 16.08 -20.74
CA GLN A 601 34.75 16.43 -20.26
C GLN A 601 35.65 16.90 -21.38
N SER A 602 36.70 17.65 -21.04
CA SER A 602 37.71 18.13 -22.00
C SER A 602 38.50 16.98 -22.67
N ALA A 603 38.69 15.88 -21.97
CA ALA A 603 39.29 14.63 -22.49
C ALA A 603 38.33 13.48 -22.21
N PRO A 604 37.33 13.25 -23.08
CA PRO A 604 36.27 12.24 -22.81
C PRO A 604 36.79 10.80 -22.95
N GLU A 605 36.45 9.96 -21.98
CA GLU A 605 36.69 8.52 -22.05
C GLU A 605 35.59 7.81 -22.86
N TYR A 606 35.65 7.99 -24.20
CA TYR A 606 34.60 7.51 -25.11
C TYR A 606 34.26 6.02 -24.95
N LYS A 607 35.25 5.16 -24.72
CA LYS A 607 35.07 3.71 -24.59
C LYS A 607 34.26 3.36 -23.34
N VAL A 608 34.59 3.96 -22.21
CA VAL A 608 33.90 3.76 -20.91
C VAL A 608 32.47 4.31 -20.96
N ALA A 609 32.31 5.56 -21.39
CA ALA A 609 31.01 6.19 -21.54
C ALA A 609 30.09 5.44 -22.50
N SER A 610 30.64 4.95 -23.65
CA SER A 610 29.88 4.11 -24.60
C SER A 610 29.41 2.79 -23.95
N GLY A 611 30.20 2.19 -23.06
CA GLY A 611 29.83 1.01 -22.29
C GLY A 611 28.60 1.26 -21.43
N TYR A 612 28.57 2.33 -20.66
CA TYR A 612 27.42 2.72 -19.83
C TYR A 612 26.18 3.06 -20.67
N LEU A 613 26.34 3.80 -21.77
CA LEU A 613 25.24 4.13 -22.68
C LEU A 613 24.61 2.87 -23.31
N ARG A 614 25.44 1.93 -23.80
CA ARG A 614 24.97 0.68 -24.36
C ARG A 614 24.17 -0.09 -23.32
N ARG A 615 24.73 -0.27 -22.13
CA ARG A 615 24.07 -0.96 -21.03
C ARG A 615 22.75 -0.32 -20.62
N GLY A 616 22.73 1.00 -20.48
CA GLY A 616 21.48 1.76 -20.19
C GLY A 616 20.45 1.56 -21.29
N THR A 617 20.83 1.57 -22.56
CA THR A 617 19.90 1.35 -23.69
C THR A 617 19.37 -0.07 -23.74
N GLU A 618 20.20 -1.08 -23.46
CA GLU A 618 19.80 -2.49 -23.39
C GLU A 618 18.79 -2.70 -22.26
N SER A 619 19.02 -2.08 -21.09
CA SER A 619 18.08 -2.14 -19.96
C SER A 619 16.76 -1.43 -20.28
N LEU A 620 16.76 -0.29 -20.98
CA LEU A 620 15.52 0.41 -21.40
C LEU A 620 14.61 -0.49 -22.25
N LYS A 621 15.15 -1.39 -23.07
CA LYS A 621 14.34 -2.31 -23.89
C LYS A 621 13.56 -3.33 -23.06
N GLN A 622 14.04 -3.62 -21.85
CA GLN A 622 13.42 -4.59 -20.93
C GLN A 622 12.43 -3.92 -19.95
N LEU A 623 12.48 -2.60 -19.82
CA LEU A 623 11.62 -1.84 -18.92
C LEU A 623 10.27 -1.53 -19.57
N LYS A 624 9.22 -1.48 -18.75
CA LYS A 624 7.87 -1.08 -19.23
C LYS A 624 7.90 0.34 -19.76
N PRO A 625 7.23 0.62 -20.89
CA PRO A 625 7.11 1.97 -21.43
C PRO A 625 6.49 2.95 -20.42
N SER A 626 7.11 4.10 -20.24
CA SER A 626 6.67 5.17 -19.36
C SER A 626 7.20 6.52 -19.86
N PRO A 627 6.66 7.67 -19.45
CA PRO A 627 7.23 8.97 -19.80
C PRO A 627 8.71 9.11 -19.43
N LYS A 628 9.15 8.46 -18.35
CA LYS A 628 10.55 8.44 -17.91
C LYS A 628 11.43 7.64 -18.88
N THR A 629 11.00 6.45 -19.28
CA THR A 629 11.76 5.59 -20.22
C THR A 629 11.87 6.23 -21.61
N VAL A 630 10.81 6.87 -22.10
CA VAL A 630 10.82 7.60 -23.39
C VAL A 630 11.86 8.73 -23.35
N ARG A 631 11.84 9.56 -22.29
CA ARG A 631 12.81 10.64 -22.11
C ARG A 631 14.25 10.12 -22.02
N LEU A 632 14.49 9.05 -21.25
CA LEU A 632 15.81 8.46 -21.12
C LEU A 632 16.33 7.88 -22.43
N ASN A 633 15.45 7.27 -23.23
CA ASN A 633 15.83 6.75 -24.54
C ASN A 633 16.29 7.87 -25.49
N ALA A 634 15.56 8.99 -25.51
CA ALA A 634 15.96 10.15 -26.31
C ALA A 634 17.34 10.69 -25.90
N VAL A 635 17.63 10.78 -24.59
CA VAL A 635 18.94 11.20 -24.08
C VAL A 635 20.02 10.18 -24.46
N ALA A 636 19.76 8.89 -24.29
CA ALA A 636 20.73 7.83 -24.61
C ALA A 636 21.08 7.80 -26.10
N GLU A 637 20.08 7.90 -26.96
CA GLU A 637 20.25 7.94 -28.42
C GLU A 637 21.10 9.13 -28.85
N ARG A 638 20.82 10.30 -28.29
CA ARG A 638 21.62 11.50 -28.52
C ARG A 638 23.11 11.27 -28.27
N TRP A 639 23.45 10.72 -27.09
CA TRP A 639 24.83 10.52 -26.69
C TRP A 639 25.51 9.33 -27.39
N ARG A 640 24.74 8.29 -27.77
CA ARG A 640 25.26 7.20 -28.63
C ARG A 640 25.73 7.72 -29.99
N LEU A 641 24.98 8.64 -30.57
CA LEU A 641 25.41 9.29 -31.81
C LEU A 641 26.70 10.04 -31.63
N VAL A 642 26.82 10.83 -30.55
CA VAL A 642 28.05 11.56 -30.20
C VAL A 642 29.23 10.61 -30.05
N THR A 643 29.08 9.47 -29.36
CA THR A 643 30.16 8.50 -29.17
C THR A 643 30.52 7.75 -30.46
N ALA A 644 29.56 7.46 -31.33
CA ALA A 644 29.83 6.84 -32.63
C ALA A 644 30.65 7.77 -33.54
N ILE A 645 30.28 9.04 -33.58
CA ILE A 645 30.99 10.11 -34.35
C ILE A 645 32.42 10.31 -33.82
N ALA A 646 32.55 10.50 -32.50
CA ALA A 646 33.85 10.74 -31.87
C ALA A 646 34.80 9.54 -31.95
N GLY A 647 34.26 8.31 -32.01
CA GLY A 647 35.03 7.07 -32.23
C GLY A 647 35.33 6.76 -33.68
N GLY A 648 35.03 7.67 -34.62
CA GLY A 648 35.31 7.48 -36.06
C GLY A 648 34.45 6.41 -36.75
N ARG A 649 33.38 5.93 -36.09
CA ARG A 649 32.49 4.88 -36.60
C ARG A 649 31.37 5.48 -37.45
N THR A 650 31.76 6.00 -38.63
CA THR A 650 30.85 6.73 -39.55
C THR A 650 29.70 5.85 -40.04
N GLU A 651 29.97 4.59 -40.36
CA GLU A 651 28.95 3.65 -40.83
C GLU A 651 27.89 3.40 -39.76
N ASP A 652 28.32 3.13 -38.50
CA ASP A 652 27.40 2.94 -37.37
C ASP A 652 26.52 4.18 -37.13
N ALA A 653 27.13 5.35 -37.21
CA ALA A 653 26.43 6.63 -37.04
C ALA A 653 25.39 6.85 -38.15
N MET A 654 25.75 6.57 -39.42
CA MET A 654 24.85 6.71 -40.56
C MET A 654 23.73 5.67 -40.57
N GLN A 655 24.02 4.41 -40.25
CA GLN A 655 23.05 3.36 -40.12
C GLN A 655 22.02 3.69 -39.02
N TRP A 656 22.51 4.23 -37.92
CA TRP A 656 21.64 4.66 -36.83
C TRP A 656 20.78 5.86 -37.23
N VAL A 657 21.35 6.88 -37.90
CA VAL A 657 20.58 8.03 -38.42
C VAL A 657 19.48 7.57 -39.37
N ASN A 658 19.73 6.59 -40.20
CA ASN A 658 18.71 6.04 -41.10
C ASN A 658 17.57 5.33 -40.32
N SER A 659 17.86 4.75 -39.17
CA SER A 659 16.83 4.16 -38.28
C SER A 659 15.88 5.20 -37.65
N LEU A 660 16.22 6.48 -37.70
CA LEU A 660 15.40 7.60 -37.17
C LEU A 660 14.27 8.03 -38.09
N GLN A 661 14.07 7.43 -39.27
CA GLN A 661 13.04 7.84 -40.24
C GLN A 661 11.60 7.85 -39.65
N GLY A 662 11.35 7.05 -38.61
CA GLY A 662 10.06 7.00 -37.90
C GLY A 662 9.88 8.03 -36.78
N ARG A 663 10.89 8.85 -36.47
CA ARG A 663 10.84 9.84 -35.38
C ARG A 663 10.08 11.10 -35.74
N ASN A 664 9.48 11.75 -34.73
CA ASN A 664 8.77 13.02 -34.91
C ASN A 664 9.73 14.21 -35.02
N GLY A 665 9.22 15.33 -35.52
CA GLY A 665 10.00 16.56 -35.76
C GLY A 665 10.72 17.10 -34.52
N PRO A 666 10.06 17.25 -33.35
CA PRO A 666 10.70 17.72 -32.13
C PRO A 666 11.87 16.86 -31.62
N GLU A 667 11.75 15.52 -31.76
CA GLU A 667 12.84 14.60 -31.40
C GLU A 667 14.07 14.77 -32.30
N LEU A 668 13.84 14.89 -33.60
CA LEU A 668 14.89 15.11 -34.59
C LEU A 668 15.56 16.47 -34.38
N LEU A 669 14.81 17.53 -34.04
CA LEU A 669 15.36 18.85 -33.74
C LEU A 669 16.27 18.80 -32.49
N ALA A 670 15.88 18.09 -31.44
CA ALA A 670 16.69 17.91 -30.26
C ALA A 670 18.04 17.20 -30.57
N LEU A 671 18.03 16.25 -31.51
CA LEU A 671 19.25 15.62 -32.04
C LEU A 671 20.13 16.61 -32.81
N VAL A 672 19.53 17.42 -33.67
CA VAL A 672 20.23 18.50 -34.41
C VAL A 672 20.96 19.43 -33.44
N GLU A 673 20.28 19.90 -32.41
CA GLU A 673 20.86 20.76 -31.38
C GLU A 673 22.04 20.10 -30.64
N SER A 674 21.97 18.76 -30.46
CA SER A 674 23.08 18.05 -29.81
C SER A 674 24.32 17.93 -30.67
N LEU A 675 24.14 17.84 -31.98
CA LEU A 675 25.24 17.74 -32.94
C LEU A 675 25.99 19.05 -33.09
N ASP A 676 25.34 20.19 -32.83
CA ASP A 676 25.98 21.52 -32.91
C ASP A 676 27.15 21.69 -31.93
N ASN A 677 27.11 20.89 -30.88
CA ASN A 677 28.09 20.97 -29.80
C ASN A 677 29.30 20.02 -29.96
N ILE A 678 29.37 19.27 -31.06
CA ILE A 678 30.50 18.36 -31.29
C ILE A 678 31.61 19.15 -32.00
N THR A 679 32.59 19.64 -31.22
CA THR A 679 33.82 20.24 -31.73
C THR A 679 34.90 19.16 -31.83
N ASN A 680 35.36 18.86 -33.04
CA ASN A 680 36.44 17.91 -33.25
C ASN A 680 37.61 18.63 -33.98
N ASN A 681 38.82 18.44 -33.46
CA ASN A 681 40.05 19.00 -34.04
C ASN A 681 40.61 18.15 -35.19
N ASP A 682 40.15 16.90 -35.36
CA ASP A 682 40.61 16.02 -36.40
C ASP A 682 39.81 16.17 -37.72
N ARG A 683 40.52 16.16 -38.88
CA ARG A 683 39.92 16.37 -40.20
C ARG A 683 38.90 15.29 -40.58
N GLN A 684 39.16 14.03 -40.26
CA GLN A 684 38.27 12.89 -40.57
C GLN A 684 36.99 12.97 -39.77
N SER A 685 37.08 13.28 -38.48
CA SER A 685 35.93 13.45 -37.61
C SER A 685 35.07 14.64 -38.05
N ARG A 686 35.68 15.73 -38.56
CA ARG A 686 34.92 16.88 -39.10
C ARG A 686 34.05 16.48 -40.31
N LEU A 687 34.57 15.68 -41.21
CA LEU A 687 33.83 15.18 -42.39
C LEU A 687 32.66 14.27 -41.96
N THR A 688 32.89 13.43 -41.01
CA THR A 688 31.87 12.52 -40.45
C THR A 688 30.77 13.31 -39.74
N VAL A 689 31.13 14.26 -38.89
CA VAL A 689 30.18 15.15 -38.21
C VAL A 689 29.31 15.89 -39.22
N SER A 690 29.93 16.42 -40.29
CA SER A 690 29.23 17.16 -41.35
C SER A 690 28.23 16.29 -42.11
N ALA A 691 28.58 15.03 -42.44
CA ALA A 691 27.69 14.09 -43.11
C ALA A 691 26.49 13.70 -42.22
N VAL A 692 26.76 13.42 -40.95
CA VAL A 692 25.68 13.06 -39.97
C VAL A 692 24.78 14.26 -39.70
N ARG A 693 25.33 15.45 -39.48
CA ARG A 693 24.59 16.69 -39.32
C ARG A 693 23.65 16.93 -40.50
N LEU A 694 24.16 16.78 -41.69
CA LEU A 694 23.39 16.95 -42.91
C LEU A 694 22.20 15.96 -42.95
N ARG A 695 22.45 14.71 -42.72
CA ARG A 695 21.38 13.68 -42.81
C ARG A 695 20.30 13.82 -41.75
N VAL A 696 20.69 14.11 -40.47
CA VAL A 696 19.71 14.34 -39.39
C VAL A 696 18.91 15.61 -39.64
N GLY A 697 19.57 16.67 -40.14
CA GLY A 697 18.91 17.93 -40.50
C GLY A 697 17.93 17.78 -41.66
N GLU A 698 18.27 17.02 -42.69
CA GLU A 698 17.37 16.74 -43.85
C GLU A 698 16.12 15.93 -43.35
N LEU A 699 16.30 14.96 -42.45
CA LEU A 699 15.18 14.26 -41.82
C LEU A 699 14.31 15.22 -40.97
N ALA A 700 14.92 16.12 -40.20
CA ALA A 700 14.19 17.09 -39.39
C ALA A 700 13.41 18.07 -40.29
N LEU A 701 14.00 18.52 -41.40
CA LEU A 701 13.31 19.37 -42.38
C LEU A 701 12.11 18.70 -43.03
N SER A 702 12.21 17.39 -43.34
CA SER A 702 11.08 16.63 -43.89
C SER A 702 9.88 16.56 -42.93
N ARG A 703 10.11 16.76 -41.63
CA ARG A 703 9.11 16.78 -40.56
C ARG A 703 8.85 18.19 -40.02
N SER A 704 9.27 19.22 -40.73
CA SER A 704 9.15 20.60 -40.27
C SER A 704 7.71 21.06 -39.96
N LYS A 705 6.71 20.46 -40.57
CA LYS A 705 5.30 20.74 -40.29
C LYS A 705 4.87 20.36 -38.86
N GLU A 706 5.61 19.48 -38.19
CA GLU A 706 5.38 19.04 -36.82
C GLU A 706 6.03 20.00 -35.79
N LEU A 707 6.80 20.97 -36.24
CA LEU A 707 7.53 21.93 -35.41
C LEU A 707 6.76 23.25 -35.28
N THR A 708 6.94 23.91 -34.13
CA THR A 708 6.44 25.29 -33.95
C THR A 708 7.18 26.26 -34.89
N PRO A 709 6.61 27.43 -35.23
CA PRO A 709 7.27 28.41 -36.09
C PRO A 709 8.69 28.82 -35.63
N ALA A 710 8.88 28.96 -34.31
CA ALA A 710 10.19 29.26 -33.72
C ALA A 710 11.19 28.12 -33.94
N GLN A 711 10.73 26.85 -33.74
CA GLN A 711 11.55 25.66 -33.97
C GLN A 711 11.90 25.49 -35.46
N GLN A 712 10.96 25.76 -36.36
CA GLN A 712 11.20 25.73 -37.81
C GLN A 712 12.27 26.76 -38.22
N LEU A 713 12.19 27.98 -37.71
CA LEU A 713 13.15 28.99 -37.95
C LEU A 713 14.55 28.61 -37.45
N LYS A 714 14.63 28.06 -36.25
CA LYS A 714 15.89 27.56 -35.66
C LYS A 714 16.53 26.47 -36.52
N LEU A 715 15.71 25.48 -36.93
CA LEU A 715 16.17 24.41 -37.82
C LEU A 715 16.64 24.96 -39.17
N SER A 716 15.86 25.84 -39.83
CA SER A 716 16.20 26.45 -41.10
C SER A 716 17.51 27.22 -41.04
N THR A 717 17.71 28.02 -39.99
CA THR A 717 18.94 28.78 -39.75
C THR A 717 20.16 27.85 -39.58
N TRP A 718 19.97 26.77 -38.83
CA TRP A 718 21.04 25.75 -38.60
C TRP A 718 21.38 25.00 -39.89
N MET A 719 20.38 24.66 -40.72
CA MET A 719 20.60 23.96 -41.97
C MET A 719 21.41 24.79 -43.02
N VAL A 720 21.27 26.10 -43.01
CA VAL A 720 22.10 26.93 -43.87
C VAL A 720 23.59 26.68 -43.58
N GLY A 721 23.99 26.74 -42.30
CA GLY A 721 25.36 26.42 -41.87
C GLY A 721 25.78 25.00 -42.24
N THR A 722 24.90 24.03 -42.01
CA THR A 722 25.17 22.60 -42.28
C THR A 722 25.40 22.34 -43.78
N TYR A 723 24.63 22.95 -44.66
CA TYR A 723 24.83 22.85 -46.09
C TYR A 723 26.16 23.51 -46.52
N PHE A 724 26.55 24.63 -45.90
CA PHE A 724 27.85 25.23 -46.14
C PHE A 724 28.99 24.30 -45.73
N ASP A 725 28.98 23.79 -44.52
CA ASP A 725 29.99 22.88 -43.97
C ASP A 725 30.14 21.59 -44.80
N SER A 726 29.03 21.16 -45.43
CA SER A 726 28.98 19.95 -46.28
C SER A 726 29.31 20.25 -47.76
N GLY A 727 29.66 21.50 -48.13
CA GLY A 727 30.00 21.88 -49.48
C GLY A 727 28.80 21.97 -50.43
N LYS A 728 27.55 21.84 -49.95
CA LYS A 728 26.33 21.88 -50.72
C LYS A 728 25.87 23.35 -50.92
N ARG A 729 26.66 24.17 -51.64
CA ARG A 729 26.42 25.62 -51.82
C ARG A 729 25.05 25.98 -52.41
N PRO A 730 24.53 25.32 -53.47
CA PRO A 730 23.22 25.64 -54.03
C PRO A 730 22.11 25.48 -53.02
N GLN A 731 22.10 24.37 -52.25
CA GLN A 731 21.12 24.12 -51.22
C GLN A 731 21.20 25.12 -50.06
N ALA A 732 22.45 25.52 -49.66
CA ALA A 732 22.67 26.54 -48.66
C ALA A 732 22.06 27.88 -49.06
N LEU A 733 22.29 28.32 -50.34
CA LEU A 733 21.72 29.56 -50.86
C LEU A 733 20.20 29.51 -50.93
N GLN A 734 19.62 28.39 -51.40
CA GLN A 734 18.18 28.21 -51.47
C GLN A 734 17.54 28.27 -50.05
N GLN A 735 18.13 27.56 -49.08
CA GLN A 735 17.63 27.56 -47.70
C GLN A 735 17.79 28.95 -47.05
N ALA A 736 18.88 29.63 -47.33
CA ALA A 736 19.11 30.98 -46.85
C ALA A 736 18.09 31.98 -47.45
N GLU A 737 17.81 31.90 -48.75
CA GLU A 737 16.79 32.72 -49.38
C GLU A 737 15.40 32.54 -48.76
N GLN A 738 15.01 31.28 -48.55
CA GLN A 738 13.76 30.97 -47.86
C GLN A 738 13.75 31.55 -46.43
N THR A 739 14.84 31.37 -45.67
CA THR A 739 14.90 31.87 -44.31
C THR A 739 14.89 33.40 -44.25
N ILE A 740 15.64 34.06 -45.09
CA ILE A 740 15.66 35.52 -45.21
C ILE A 740 14.30 36.06 -45.63
N SER A 741 13.60 35.40 -46.55
CA SER A 741 12.29 35.86 -47.02
C SER A 741 11.21 35.77 -45.97
N THR A 742 11.21 34.68 -45.16
CA THR A 742 10.14 34.39 -44.20
C THR A 742 10.42 34.95 -42.79
N SER A 743 11.71 35.01 -42.35
CA SER A 743 12.05 35.44 -40.99
C SER A 743 11.91 36.94 -40.76
N ARG A 744 11.47 37.31 -39.54
CA ARG A 744 11.58 38.66 -38.97
C ARG A 744 12.48 38.69 -37.72
N ASP A 745 13.04 37.53 -37.35
CA ASP A 745 13.92 37.43 -36.20
C ASP A 745 15.30 38.01 -36.48
N PRO A 746 15.78 38.99 -35.70
CA PRO A 746 17.06 39.67 -35.92
C PRO A 746 18.25 38.72 -35.83
N GLU A 747 18.24 37.75 -34.93
CA GLU A 747 19.35 36.83 -34.74
C GLU A 747 19.49 35.88 -35.92
N ALA A 748 18.39 35.29 -36.38
CA ALA A 748 18.36 34.43 -37.54
C ALA A 748 18.80 35.18 -38.81
N LEU A 749 18.28 36.39 -39.02
CA LEU A 749 18.68 37.25 -40.17
C LEU A 749 20.17 37.59 -40.16
N SER A 750 20.72 37.96 -38.98
CA SER A 750 22.14 38.25 -38.81
C SER A 750 23.01 37.03 -39.13
N LYS A 751 22.68 35.87 -38.53
CA LYS A 751 23.44 34.63 -38.69
C LYS A 751 23.43 34.11 -40.14
N VAL A 752 22.27 34.06 -40.76
CA VAL A 752 22.13 33.57 -42.13
C VAL A 752 22.82 34.54 -43.13
N SER A 753 22.60 35.86 -42.98
CA SER A 753 23.23 36.85 -43.87
C SER A 753 24.75 36.84 -43.77
N GLY A 754 25.27 36.70 -42.52
CA GLY A 754 26.70 36.56 -42.29
C GLY A 754 27.30 35.33 -42.96
N LEU A 755 26.66 34.16 -42.83
CA LEU A 755 27.10 32.93 -43.48
C LEU A 755 27.15 33.07 -45.01
N VAL A 756 26.08 33.60 -45.60
CA VAL A 756 25.99 33.77 -47.06
C VAL A 756 27.01 34.79 -47.59
N GLN A 757 27.31 35.83 -46.83
CA GLN A 757 28.30 36.84 -47.15
C GLN A 757 29.71 36.26 -47.30
N THR A 758 30.06 35.20 -46.55
CA THR A 758 31.37 34.54 -46.61
C THR A 758 31.65 33.91 -48.00
N LEU A 759 30.63 33.60 -48.79
CA LEU A 759 30.77 32.99 -50.12
C LEU A 759 31.52 33.85 -51.14
N LYS A 760 31.53 35.17 -50.98
CA LYS A 760 32.16 36.15 -51.88
C LYS A 760 31.76 36.00 -53.38
N THR A 761 30.65 35.27 -53.67
CA THR A 761 30.07 35.18 -55.02
C THR A 761 29.07 36.31 -55.23
N LYS A 762 28.77 36.68 -56.49
CA LYS A 762 27.79 37.72 -56.81
C LYS A 762 26.39 37.37 -56.24
N GLU A 763 25.96 36.13 -56.35
CA GLU A 763 24.70 35.63 -55.80
C GLU A 763 24.68 35.67 -54.25
N GLY A 764 25.77 35.23 -53.61
CA GLY A 764 25.92 35.28 -52.16
C GLY A 764 25.89 36.73 -51.65
N GLN A 765 26.67 37.62 -52.23
CA GLN A 765 26.67 39.03 -51.86
C GLN A 765 25.32 39.71 -52.04
N THR A 766 24.59 39.39 -53.12
CA THR A 766 23.25 39.92 -53.40
C THR A 766 22.25 39.44 -52.32
N LEU A 767 22.25 38.15 -52.01
CA LEU A 767 21.37 37.55 -50.99
C LEU A 767 21.72 38.08 -49.59
N ALA A 768 23.01 38.14 -49.25
CA ALA A 768 23.46 38.67 -47.94
C ALA A 768 23.00 40.14 -47.79
N ARG A 769 23.21 41.00 -48.82
CA ARG A 769 22.76 42.38 -48.79
C ARG A 769 21.24 42.49 -48.57
N ARG A 770 20.44 41.59 -49.17
CA ARG A 770 18.99 41.55 -48.97
C ARG A 770 18.64 41.21 -47.51
N GLY A 771 19.30 40.22 -46.90
CA GLY A 771 19.09 39.84 -45.50
C GLY A 771 19.51 40.94 -44.52
N TRP A 772 20.67 41.59 -44.75
CA TRP A 772 21.12 42.71 -43.93
C TRP A 772 20.21 43.96 -44.08
N LYS A 773 19.65 44.23 -45.28
CA LYS A 773 18.65 45.31 -45.48
C LYS A 773 17.39 44.99 -44.70
N LYS A 774 16.94 43.73 -44.67
CA LYS A 774 15.76 43.31 -43.93
C LYS A 774 16.01 43.44 -42.40
N LEU A 775 17.17 43.04 -41.92
CA LEU A 775 17.57 43.25 -40.50
C LEU A 775 17.60 44.74 -40.15
N GLN A 776 18.16 45.56 -41.02
CA GLN A 776 18.22 47.00 -40.83
C GLN A 776 16.83 47.62 -40.73
N SER A 777 15.86 47.16 -41.53
CA SER A 777 14.47 47.66 -41.52
C SER A 777 13.70 47.28 -40.24
N THR A 778 14.08 46.21 -39.55
CA THR A 778 13.46 45.74 -38.28
C THR A 778 14.13 46.33 -37.04
N ALA A 779 15.39 46.76 -37.13
CA ALA A 779 16.13 47.32 -36.02
C ALA A 779 15.82 48.81 -35.81
N LYS A 780 15.91 49.29 -34.56
CA LYS A 780 15.76 50.71 -34.23
C LYS A 780 16.85 51.52 -34.93
N VAL A 781 16.46 52.52 -35.69
CA VAL A 781 17.36 53.39 -36.43
C VAL A 781 18.45 53.94 -35.49
N GLY A 782 19.73 53.86 -35.92
CA GLY A 782 20.87 54.32 -35.15
C GLY A 782 21.30 53.37 -34.03
N SER A 783 20.60 52.30 -33.74
CA SER A 783 21.03 51.29 -32.75
C SER A 783 22.30 50.55 -33.23
N PRO A 784 23.10 49.94 -32.32
CA PRO A 784 24.24 49.13 -32.71
C PRO A 784 23.89 48.01 -33.70
N THR A 785 22.76 47.35 -33.57
CA THR A 785 22.27 46.33 -34.52
C THR A 785 21.98 46.91 -35.88
N TRP A 786 21.34 48.08 -35.95
CA TRP A 786 21.08 48.80 -37.20
C TRP A 786 22.37 49.22 -37.90
N LEU A 787 23.32 49.77 -37.15
CA LEU A 787 24.63 50.22 -37.68
C LEU A 787 25.48 49.02 -38.13
N ASN A 788 25.47 47.90 -37.39
CA ASN A 788 26.11 46.65 -37.80
C ASN A 788 25.56 46.13 -39.13
N ALA A 789 24.23 46.09 -39.24
CA ALA A 789 23.55 45.66 -40.50
C ALA A 789 23.95 46.60 -41.66
N ARG A 790 24.05 47.90 -41.39
CA ARG A 790 24.43 48.90 -42.37
C ARG A 790 25.88 48.78 -42.83
N LEU A 791 26.82 48.44 -41.92
CA LEU A 791 28.20 48.08 -42.23
C LEU A 791 28.26 46.91 -43.20
N HIS A 792 27.57 45.82 -42.90
CA HIS A 792 27.55 44.63 -43.76
C HIS A 792 26.83 44.87 -45.10
N ILE A 793 25.86 45.76 -45.16
CA ILE A 793 25.28 46.21 -46.45
C ILE A 793 26.37 46.91 -47.29
N ALA A 794 27.17 47.73 -46.65
CA ALA A 794 28.27 48.43 -47.36
C ALA A 794 29.33 47.43 -47.86
N GLU A 795 29.71 46.44 -47.01
CA GLU A 795 30.62 45.35 -47.40
C GLU A 795 30.11 44.53 -48.57
N CYS A 796 28.82 44.16 -48.54
CA CYS A 796 28.20 43.44 -49.66
C CYS A 796 28.14 44.30 -50.93
N THR A 797 27.88 45.56 -50.79
CA THR A 797 27.83 46.54 -51.93
C THR A 797 29.21 46.64 -52.55
N LEU A 798 30.27 46.73 -51.76
CA LEU A 798 31.65 46.70 -52.25
C LEU A 798 31.96 45.34 -52.90
N GLY A 799 31.54 44.19 -52.29
CA GLY A 799 31.74 42.86 -52.88
C GLY A 799 31.03 42.64 -54.19
N LEU A 800 30.01 43.41 -54.50
CA LEU A 800 29.31 43.46 -55.81
C LEU A 800 29.95 44.36 -56.83
N GLY A 801 31.01 45.08 -56.48
CA GLY A 801 31.70 46.01 -57.35
C GLY A 801 31.03 47.39 -57.40
N GLU A 802 30.02 47.67 -56.59
CA GLU A 802 29.29 48.97 -56.57
C GLU A 802 30.03 49.97 -55.66
N VAL A 803 31.26 50.35 -56.03
CA VAL A 803 32.16 51.15 -55.22
C VAL A 803 31.61 52.53 -54.86
N THR A 804 31.03 53.26 -55.87
CA THR A 804 30.44 54.57 -55.69
C THR A 804 29.26 54.56 -54.69
N GLU A 805 28.40 53.52 -54.73
CA GLU A 805 27.24 53.42 -53.84
C GLU A 805 27.75 53.07 -52.42
N CYS A 806 28.77 52.22 -52.29
CA CYS A 806 29.37 51.88 -51.00
C CYS A 806 29.94 53.13 -50.34
N ARG A 807 30.72 53.97 -51.06
CA ARG A 807 31.29 55.22 -50.59
C ARG A 807 30.22 56.22 -50.13
N LYS A 808 29.15 56.35 -50.89
CA LYS A 808 28.00 57.18 -50.53
C LYS A 808 27.34 56.71 -49.23
N LEU A 809 27.13 55.39 -49.11
CA LEU A 809 26.52 54.79 -47.94
C LEU A 809 27.39 55.03 -46.70
N LEU A 810 28.67 54.84 -46.77
CA LEU A 810 29.61 55.10 -45.67
C LEU A 810 29.62 56.58 -45.28
N ARG A 811 29.71 57.49 -46.27
CA ARG A 811 29.73 58.97 -46.07
C ARG A 811 28.43 59.40 -45.33
N VAL A 812 27.28 59.01 -45.81
CA VAL A 812 25.98 59.36 -45.23
C VAL A 812 25.87 58.77 -43.80
N THR A 813 26.36 57.56 -43.58
CA THR A 813 26.27 56.91 -42.25
C THR A 813 27.15 57.66 -41.23
N LYS A 814 28.37 58.05 -41.60
CA LYS A 814 29.24 58.82 -40.72
C LYS A 814 28.71 60.23 -40.42
N LEU A 815 28.06 60.86 -41.40
CA LEU A 815 27.48 62.18 -41.20
C LEU A 815 26.32 62.15 -40.21
N LEU A 816 25.43 61.09 -40.32
CA LEU A 816 24.26 60.99 -39.47
C LEU A 816 24.55 60.36 -38.09
N TYR A 817 25.62 59.55 -37.98
CA TYR A 817 25.96 58.79 -36.76
C TYR A 817 27.47 58.83 -36.50
N PRO A 818 27.99 59.94 -35.99
CA PRO A 818 29.47 60.15 -35.85
C PRO A 818 30.13 59.08 -34.98
N GLU A 819 29.45 58.59 -33.95
CA GLU A 819 29.98 57.59 -33.04
C GLU A 819 29.86 56.15 -33.56
N LEU A 820 29.14 55.94 -34.67
CA LEU A 820 29.03 54.67 -35.38
C LEU A 820 28.72 53.45 -34.52
N GLY A 821 28.04 53.66 -33.38
CA GLY A 821 27.61 52.53 -32.46
C GLY A 821 28.70 52.00 -31.54
N GLY A 822 29.79 52.73 -31.38
CA GLY A 822 30.85 52.42 -30.43
C GLY A 822 32.21 52.07 -31.08
N PRO A 823 33.31 51.94 -30.28
CA PRO A 823 34.68 51.84 -30.75
C PRO A 823 34.92 50.72 -31.78
N GLN A 824 34.33 49.56 -31.57
CA GLN A 824 34.51 48.40 -32.43
C GLN A 824 33.86 48.54 -33.80
N LEU A 825 32.60 49.01 -33.88
CA LEU A 825 31.95 49.30 -35.16
C LEU A 825 32.63 50.50 -35.88
N LYS A 826 33.03 51.51 -35.12
CA LYS A 826 33.78 52.65 -35.66
C LYS A 826 35.08 52.24 -36.34
N ALA A 827 35.81 51.27 -35.71
CA ALA A 827 37.02 50.71 -36.31
C ALA A 827 36.73 49.91 -37.58
N ALA A 828 35.60 49.08 -37.57
CA ALA A 828 35.22 48.32 -38.75
C ALA A 828 34.78 49.20 -39.92
N PHE A 829 33.97 50.22 -39.66
CA PHE A 829 33.65 51.23 -40.70
C PHE A 829 34.86 51.89 -41.28
N LYS A 830 35.84 52.25 -40.46
CA LYS A 830 37.16 52.87 -40.91
C LYS A 830 37.95 51.87 -41.74
N SER A 831 38.02 50.61 -41.33
CA SER A 831 38.71 49.56 -42.08
C SER A 831 38.08 49.32 -43.45
N LEU A 832 36.74 49.30 -43.54
CA LEU A 832 36.04 49.17 -44.81
C LEU A 832 36.31 50.42 -45.74
N GLU A 833 36.33 51.60 -45.19
CA GLU A 833 36.61 52.82 -45.92
C GLU A 833 38.01 52.82 -46.51
N LEU A 834 39.03 52.37 -45.75
CA LEU A 834 40.42 52.27 -46.20
C LEU A 834 40.59 51.19 -47.29
N SER A 835 39.66 50.20 -47.38
CA SER A 835 39.71 49.18 -48.44
C SER A 835 39.09 49.61 -49.76
N LEU A 836 38.51 50.79 -49.84
CA LEU A 836 37.92 51.32 -51.09
C LEU A 836 39.02 51.72 -52.05
N PRO A 837 38.92 51.45 -53.37
CA PRO A 837 39.80 51.94 -54.37
C PRO A 837 39.85 53.48 -54.36
N VAL A 838 41.08 54.04 -54.55
CA VAL A 838 41.25 55.47 -54.69
C VAL A 838 40.52 55.94 -55.94
N GLU A 839 39.80 57.07 -55.86
CA GLU A 839 39.16 57.68 -57.05
C GLU A 839 40.26 58.07 -58.02
N PRO A 840 40.08 57.70 -59.31
CA PRO A 840 41.05 58.12 -60.30
C PRO A 840 41.13 59.63 -60.49
#